data_bfb6951ad675937b991a6652c2aa3897
#
_entry.id   bfb6951ad675937b991a6652c2aa3897
#
_cell.length_a   1.000
_cell.length_b   1.000
_cell.length_c   1.000
_cell.angle_alpha   90.00
_cell.angle_beta   90.00
_cell.angle_gamma   90.00
#
_symmetry.space_group_name_H-M   'P 1'
#
loop_
_entity.id
_entity.type
_entity.pdbx_description
1 polymer ?
#
loop_
_entity_poly.entity_id
_entity_poly.type
_entity_poly.pdbx_seq_one_letter_code
_entity_poly.pdbx_strand_id
1 'polypeptide(L)'
;MTEIRFITQNLVSNLKQQLEQATTVYWITAFAMKSGVDLVLPSLVDAAKRRADIKLLVGDYLSITQPGALRRLIDAVPEAEVRIYQSHGLSFHPKAYLFRNTTENTLIVGSSNLSKSALTNGIEWSLSVPTPLEEPLFEEAATEFMRLFYHPQTLPVNSETLLLYEAKYNENNKAMPLSSLWAKQDEIEVMFGTDGTDHEPVLIETNEIYSTDVTPRPAQELALKALEESMEEEYDKALAVMATGLGKTYLAAFFAERFKRVLFVAHREEILYQARDSFQHVHNSKKSGLYNATHKDIDVDFLFASVATLSQEHHLAKFQSEEFDLIVVDEFHHATAPSYMRIINHFKPRFLLGITATPHRLDNSDVFGICDGNVAITINFLDAIQKQWLAPFKYYGVYDDTDYSQLRWVGTGYAEEDLARVQLRESMAEMIFSEWQSKKQTRTIGYCSSVRQAQFLANYFKQQGIHAISLDAKSDPDVRKSARQKLNDGELEIIFTVDLFNEGVDIPKVDTLLFVRPTESLAVFTQQIGRGLRLADGKDHCVIIDLIGNYRNADLKWRVFSPEDGTAKGVANITDALPMDCEIHLDTQVVDLVQHMIRKYRKPKDVLLSHYYESKADLGRRPTYLEFHLQTPVDTLSIRREFGSYFNLIQEAGDLSTHEERILRDYQAWFIEVEKTSMTKSYKMTLLHCMLQRGPSEWYKPILAEEVAQCFYEFLWGKKYRRDIDFTPAQQIKFSRFDQQKVAKHIEDNPMKFWSGKVDGLVRFENKEFWFDFDVAAEDQEILFQWTKEICEFRLHWNFERKSR
;
A
#
# COMPACT_ATOMS: atom_id res chain seq x y z
N MET A 1 32.57 40.46 7.05
CA MET A 1 31.97 39.80 5.84
C MET A 1 31.04 38.73 6.36
N THR A 2 29.76 38.93 6.23
CA THR A 2 28.72 37.96 6.61
C THR A 2 28.74 36.82 5.62
N GLU A 3 29.00 35.63 6.10
CA GLU A 3 29.24 34.46 5.26
C GLU A 3 27.92 33.78 4.93
N ILE A 4 27.63 33.51 3.65
CA ILE A 4 26.51 32.69 3.19
C ILE A 4 26.70 31.29 3.78
N ARG A 5 25.67 30.75 4.44
CA ARG A 5 25.71 29.44 5.07
C ARG A 5 24.77 28.49 4.41
N PHE A 6 25.26 27.29 4.16
CA PHE A 6 24.47 26.19 3.70
C PHE A 6 24.02 25.34 4.89
N ILE A 7 22.70 25.17 5.04
CA ILE A 7 22.08 24.48 6.18
C ILE A 7 21.42 23.20 5.66
N THR A 8 21.92 22.05 6.11
CA THR A 8 21.43 20.72 5.70
C THR A 8 20.73 19.98 6.84
N GLN A 9 20.84 20.46 8.07
CA GLN A 9 20.23 19.86 9.25
C GLN A 9 19.94 20.94 10.31
N ASN A 10 18.96 20.68 11.15
CA ASN A 10 18.66 21.51 12.32
C ASN A 10 18.41 22.99 12.01
N LEU A 11 17.62 23.27 10.97
CA LEU A 11 17.22 24.63 10.61
C LEU A 11 16.56 25.37 11.77
N VAL A 12 15.85 24.65 12.67
CA VAL A 12 15.15 25.23 13.82
C VAL A 12 16.06 26.05 14.72
N SER A 13 17.32 25.65 14.90
CA SER A 13 18.30 26.42 15.72
C SER A 13 18.63 27.75 15.08
N ASN A 14 18.76 27.78 13.75
CA ASN A 14 19.01 29.01 13.01
C ASN A 14 17.78 29.95 13.07
N LEU A 15 16.56 29.41 12.88
CA LEU A 15 15.32 30.20 12.98
C LEU A 15 15.17 30.82 14.38
N LYS A 16 15.41 30.05 15.44
CA LYS A 16 15.35 30.54 16.82
C LYS A 16 16.38 31.64 17.08
N GLN A 17 17.63 31.45 16.63
CA GLN A 17 18.68 32.45 16.76
C GLN A 17 18.29 33.77 16.07
N GLN A 18 17.74 33.69 14.84
CA GLN A 18 17.27 34.88 14.13
C GLN A 18 16.09 35.54 14.84
N LEU A 19 15.14 34.76 15.36
CA LEU A 19 13.99 35.26 16.12
C LEU A 19 14.40 36.04 17.38
N GLU A 20 15.52 35.73 18.02
CA GLU A 20 15.97 36.41 19.26
C GLU A 20 16.16 37.92 19.09
N GLN A 21 16.53 38.37 17.91
CA GLN A 21 16.87 39.79 17.65
C GLN A 21 15.99 40.44 16.56
N ALA A 22 15.08 39.67 15.97
CA ALA A 22 14.27 40.14 14.87
C ALA A 22 13.31 41.28 15.25
N THR A 23 13.29 42.33 14.44
CA THR A 23 12.29 43.41 14.45
C THR A 23 11.20 43.18 13.40
N THR A 24 11.49 42.38 12.38
CA THR A 24 10.54 41.94 11.34
C THR A 24 10.75 40.46 11.04
N VAL A 25 9.65 39.70 10.94
CA VAL A 25 9.63 38.27 10.67
C VAL A 25 8.61 38.01 9.60
N TYR A 26 9.05 37.71 8.37
CA TYR A 26 8.17 37.35 7.25
C TYR A 26 8.48 35.94 6.79
N TRP A 27 7.54 35.03 7.00
CA TRP A 27 7.69 33.64 6.63
C TRP A 27 6.66 33.20 5.60
N ILE A 28 7.12 32.53 4.58
CA ILE A 28 6.28 31.88 3.60
C ILE A 28 6.62 30.39 3.53
N THR A 29 5.61 29.53 3.61
CA THR A 29 5.79 28.07 3.54
C THR A 29 4.64 27.43 2.77
N ALA A 30 4.94 26.35 2.06
CA ALA A 30 3.91 25.63 1.31
C ALA A 30 2.86 25.01 2.25
N PHE A 31 3.28 24.55 3.43
CA PHE A 31 2.39 24.06 4.46
C PHE A 31 3.00 24.19 5.86
N ALA A 32 2.11 24.17 6.86
CA ALA A 32 2.48 24.20 8.27
C ALA A 32 1.86 23.03 9.03
N MET A 33 2.68 22.35 9.80
CA MET A 33 2.29 21.26 10.69
C MET A 33 2.37 21.74 12.14
N LYS A 34 1.47 21.23 12.98
CA LYS A 34 1.45 21.53 14.41
C LYS A 34 2.81 21.28 15.06
N SER A 35 3.45 20.16 14.73
CA SER A 35 4.76 19.77 15.26
C SER A 35 5.89 20.75 14.89
N GLY A 36 5.84 21.38 13.70
CA GLY A 36 6.79 22.39 13.28
C GLY A 36 6.55 23.73 13.96
N VAL A 37 5.28 24.12 14.05
CA VAL A 37 4.87 25.33 14.78
C VAL A 37 5.28 25.26 16.25
N ASP A 38 5.01 24.15 16.94
CA ASP A 38 5.35 23.95 18.35
C ASP A 38 6.84 24.15 18.65
N LEU A 39 7.73 23.84 17.69
CA LEU A 39 9.19 24.03 17.84
C LEU A 39 9.61 25.50 17.87
N VAL A 40 8.94 26.36 17.11
CA VAL A 40 9.31 27.77 16.96
C VAL A 40 8.39 28.71 17.73
N LEU A 41 7.25 28.24 18.19
CA LEU A 41 6.21 29.03 18.85
C LEU A 41 6.73 29.83 20.07
N PRO A 42 7.52 29.24 20.99
CA PRO A 42 8.06 30.02 22.13
C PRO A 42 8.88 31.23 21.65
N SER A 43 9.72 31.07 20.63
CA SER A 43 10.55 32.14 20.09
C SER A 43 9.74 33.18 19.31
N LEU A 44 8.66 32.78 18.63
CA LEU A 44 7.70 33.72 18.00
C LEU A 44 6.96 34.54 19.04
N VAL A 45 6.49 33.92 20.12
CA VAL A 45 5.86 34.64 21.27
C VAL A 45 6.83 35.66 21.86
N ASP A 46 8.08 35.30 22.05
CA ASP A 46 9.06 36.23 22.61
C ASP A 46 9.42 37.36 21.61
N ALA A 47 9.43 37.11 20.33
CA ALA A 47 9.57 38.14 19.29
C ALA A 47 8.36 39.10 19.28
N ALA A 48 7.13 38.58 19.40
CA ALA A 48 5.91 39.38 19.50
C ALA A 48 5.90 40.28 20.75
N LYS A 49 6.33 39.76 21.91
CA LYS A 49 6.51 40.59 23.15
C LYS A 49 7.48 41.75 22.95
N ARG A 50 8.49 41.58 22.09
CA ARG A 50 9.40 42.66 21.69
C ARG A 50 8.82 43.59 20.63
N ARG A 51 7.57 43.39 20.20
CA ARG A 51 6.86 44.14 19.14
C ARG A 51 7.47 43.98 17.76
N ALA A 52 8.00 42.79 17.44
CA ALA A 52 8.40 42.48 16.10
C ALA A 52 7.16 42.45 15.16
N ASP A 53 7.30 42.94 13.93
CA ASP A 53 6.28 42.82 12.88
C ASP A 53 6.33 41.38 12.33
N ILE A 54 5.34 40.54 12.70
CA ILE A 54 5.31 39.13 12.34
C ILE A 54 4.21 38.86 11.31
N LYS A 55 4.60 38.39 10.13
CA LYS A 55 3.69 38.00 9.06
C LYS A 55 4.00 36.58 8.59
N LEU A 56 3.01 35.70 8.63
CA LEU A 56 3.15 34.29 8.26
C LEU A 56 2.17 33.97 7.11
N LEU A 57 2.70 33.53 5.99
CA LEU A 57 1.92 33.08 4.84
C LEU A 57 2.10 31.57 4.66
N VAL A 58 0.98 30.86 4.70
CA VAL A 58 0.93 29.40 4.58
C VAL A 58 0.04 29.00 3.42
N GLY A 59 0.39 27.96 2.67
CA GLY A 59 -0.47 27.44 1.58
C GLY A 59 -1.50 26.42 2.05
N ASP A 60 -2.62 26.33 1.33
CA ASP A 60 -3.64 25.26 1.50
C ASP A 60 -3.40 24.06 0.55
N TYR A 61 -2.30 24.07 -0.18
CA TYR A 61 -2.01 23.09 -1.23
C TYR A 61 -2.11 21.66 -0.70
N LEU A 62 -2.88 20.82 -1.41
CA LEU A 62 -3.18 19.42 -1.05
C LEU A 62 -3.80 19.25 0.35
N SER A 63 -4.34 20.29 0.97
CA SER A 63 -4.89 20.25 2.32
C SER A 63 -3.92 19.66 3.36
N ILE A 64 -2.60 19.92 3.23
CA ILE A 64 -1.55 19.41 4.14
C ILE A 64 -1.42 20.31 5.37
N THR A 65 -1.65 21.63 5.23
CA THR A 65 -1.59 22.55 6.38
C THR A 65 -2.62 22.16 7.43
N GLN A 66 -2.15 21.85 8.64
CA GLN A 66 -3.04 21.42 9.72
C GLN A 66 -3.78 22.62 10.33
N PRO A 67 -5.13 22.58 10.46
CA PRO A 67 -5.90 23.62 11.14
C PRO A 67 -5.41 23.90 12.56
N GLY A 68 -4.99 22.83 13.27
CA GLY A 68 -4.38 22.95 14.60
C GLY A 68 -3.06 23.71 14.63
N ALA A 69 -2.29 23.73 13.54
CA ALA A 69 -1.09 24.56 13.41
C ALA A 69 -1.44 26.05 13.33
N LEU A 70 -2.43 26.37 12.48
CA LEU A 70 -2.93 27.73 12.32
C LEU A 70 -3.57 28.26 13.61
N ARG A 71 -4.39 27.44 14.27
CA ARG A 71 -5.00 27.76 15.56
C ARG A 71 -3.94 28.10 16.60
N ARG A 72 -2.89 27.29 16.72
CA ARG A 72 -1.79 27.54 17.63
C ARG A 72 -1.09 28.87 17.39
N LEU A 73 -0.89 29.24 16.12
CA LEU A 73 -0.26 30.53 15.77
C LEU A 73 -1.14 31.72 16.19
N ILE A 74 -2.43 31.72 15.84
CA ILE A 74 -3.33 32.83 16.16
C ILE A 74 -3.65 32.94 17.65
N ASP A 75 -3.71 31.82 18.39
CA ASP A 75 -4.03 31.82 19.82
C ASP A 75 -2.83 32.23 20.66
N ALA A 76 -1.62 31.81 20.31
CA ALA A 76 -0.42 32.07 21.11
C ALA A 76 0.34 33.34 20.69
N VAL A 77 0.14 33.81 19.46
CA VAL A 77 0.79 35.03 18.92
C VAL A 77 -0.27 35.94 18.28
N PRO A 78 -1.20 36.50 19.05
CA PRO A 78 -2.31 37.30 18.51
C PRO A 78 -1.84 38.59 17.80
N GLU A 79 -0.60 39.03 18.05
CA GLU A 79 0.01 40.16 17.35
C GLU A 79 0.51 39.82 15.94
N ALA A 80 0.63 38.53 15.60
CA ALA A 80 1.09 38.10 14.28
C ALA A 80 -0.07 38.12 13.27
N GLU A 81 0.21 38.62 12.06
CA GLU A 81 -0.69 38.44 10.95
C GLU A 81 -0.44 37.08 10.29
N VAL A 82 -1.36 36.14 10.44
CA VAL A 82 -1.30 34.83 9.78
C VAL A 82 -2.28 34.82 8.62
N ARG A 83 -1.83 34.40 7.44
CA ARG A 83 -2.67 34.29 6.24
C ARG A 83 -2.49 32.93 5.56
N ILE A 84 -3.53 32.49 4.86
CA ILE A 84 -3.52 31.26 4.08
C ILE A 84 -3.77 31.56 2.61
N TYR A 85 -2.87 31.07 1.74
CA TYR A 85 -3.01 31.19 0.29
C TYR A 85 -3.88 30.05 -0.23
N GLN A 86 -4.98 30.39 -0.90
CA GLN A 86 -5.88 29.41 -1.52
C GLN A 86 -5.36 29.04 -2.91
N SER A 87 -4.80 27.85 -3.01
CA SER A 87 -4.13 27.37 -4.23
C SER A 87 -5.08 26.98 -5.35
N HIS A 88 -6.35 26.68 -5.04
CA HIS A 88 -7.36 26.22 -6.02
C HIS A 88 -6.83 25.13 -6.97
N GLY A 89 -6.01 24.21 -6.45
CA GLY A 89 -5.39 23.15 -7.24
C GLY A 89 -4.11 23.53 -7.97
N LEU A 90 -3.70 24.79 -7.94
CA LEU A 90 -2.39 25.22 -8.46
C LEU A 90 -1.30 24.93 -7.44
N SER A 91 -0.10 24.63 -7.93
CA SER A 91 1.06 24.37 -7.06
C SER A 91 1.50 25.65 -6.33
N PHE A 92 1.37 25.65 -5.00
CA PHE A 92 1.93 26.68 -4.12
C PHE A 92 3.01 26.06 -3.24
N HIS A 93 4.29 26.30 -3.58
CA HIS A 93 5.41 25.56 -2.97
C HIS A 93 6.61 26.43 -2.50
N PRO A 94 6.44 27.73 -2.19
CA PRO A 94 7.54 28.55 -1.69
C PRO A 94 7.90 28.19 -0.25
N LYS A 95 9.19 28.36 0.11
CA LYS A 95 9.69 28.28 1.48
C LYS A 95 10.79 29.29 1.63
N ALA A 96 10.48 30.36 2.36
CA ALA A 96 11.44 31.39 2.72
C ALA A 96 11.14 31.97 4.09
N TYR A 97 12.20 32.29 4.80
CA TYR A 97 12.17 32.88 6.14
C TYR A 97 13.01 34.15 6.11
N LEU A 98 12.35 35.31 6.20
CA LEU A 98 12.96 36.61 6.16
C LEU A 98 12.99 37.22 7.55
N PHE A 99 14.14 37.72 7.96
CA PHE A 99 14.35 38.38 9.25
C PHE A 99 15.06 39.73 9.05
N ARG A 100 14.49 40.78 9.62
CA ARG A 100 15.15 42.07 9.73
C ARG A 100 15.58 42.27 11.17
N ASN A 101 16.85 42.51 11.38
CA ASN A 101 17.45 42.81 12.67
C ASN A 101 17.98 44.23 12.68
N THR A 102 18.47 44.71 13.81
CA THR A 102 19.03 46.06 13.93
C THR A 102 20.40 46.24 13.28
N THR A 103 21.12 45.15 13.03
CA THR A 103 22.49 45.12 12.49
C THR A 103 22.62 44.57 11.09
N GLU A 104 21.79 43.61 10.74
CA GLU A 104 21.80 42.95 9.42
C GLU A 104 20.43 42.31 9.15
N ASN A 105 20.09 42.09 7.88
CA ASN A 105 18.95 41.31 7.46
C ASN A 105 19.40 39.86 7.18
N THR A 106 18.51 38.90 7.29
CA THR A 106 18.78 37.50 6.92
C THR A 106 17.65 36.95 6.08
N LEU A 107 17.99 36.38 4.94
CA LEU A 107 17.10 35.65 4.05
C LEU A 107 17.49 34.17 4.10
N ILE A 108 16.57 33.30 4.48
CA ILE A 108 16.76 31.84 4.42
C ILE A 108 15.78 31.30 3.40
N VAL A 109 16.29 30.66 2.34
CA VAL A 109 15.47 30.06 1.26
C VAL A 109 15.90 28.60 1.08
N GLY A 110 14.94 27.71 0.92
CA GLY A 110 15.25 26.29 0.75
C GLY A 110 14.06 25.38 0.54
N SER A 111 14.23 24.12 0.90
CA SER A 111 13.20 23.09 0.78
C SER A 111 12.34 22.92 2.04
N SER A 112 12.74 23.49 3.19
CA SER A 112 12.16 23.21 4.50
C SER A 112 10.81 23.88 4.71
N ASN A 113 9.77 23.08 4.89
CA ASN A 113 8.45 23.53 5.35
C ASN A 113 8.41 23.67 6.88
N LEU A 114 7.34 24.27 7.40
CA LEU A 114 7.14 24.41 8.84
C LEU A 114 6.61 23.08 9.43
N SER A 115 7.47 22.06 9.44
CA SER A 115 7.22 20.73 10.02
C SER A 115 8.39 20.29 10.89
N LYS A 116 8.16 19.43 11.89
CA LYS A 116 9.23 18.98 12.80
C LYS A 116 10.38 18.32 12.03
N SER A 117 10.08 17.40 11.12
CA SER A 117 11.10 16.71 10.32
C SER A 117 11.94 17.69 9.49
N ALA A 118 11.29 18.58 8.73
CA ALA A 118 11.98 19.56 7.90
C ALA A 118 12.85 20.55 8.69
N LEU A 119 12.43 20.89 9.92
CA LEU A 119 13.15 21.83 10.75
C LEU A 119 14.28 21.20 11.61
N THR A 120 14.28 19.86 11.81
CA THR A 120 15.25 19.20 12.71
C THR A 120 16.18 18.22 11.97
N ASN A 121 15.69 17.04 11.64
CA ASN A 121 16.48 15.90 11.17
C ASN A 121 16.12 15.42 9.76
N GLY A 122 15.17 16.07 9.09
CA GLY A 122 14.87 15.83 7.68
C GLY A 122 16.06 16.20 6.79
N ILE A 123 16.16 15.56 5.63
CA ILE A 123 17.14 15.93 4.60
C ILE A 123 16.57 17.11 3.85
N GLU A 124 16.97 18.29 4.28
CA GLU A 124 16.52 19.56 3.72
C GLU A 124 17.74 20.43 3.37
N TRP A 125 17.62 21.23 2.34
CA TRP A 125 18.65 22.14 1.91
C TRP A 125 18.13 23.55 2.00
N SER A 126 18.78 24.37 2.81
CA SER A 126 18.46 25.79 2.94
C SER A 126 19.74 26.63 2.84
N LEU A 127 19.62 27.75 2.18
CA LEU A 127 20.66 28.74 2.07
C LEU A 127 20.32 29.92 2.98
N SER A 128 21.17 30.22 3.96
CA SER A 128 21.06 31.40 4.79
C SER A 128 21.97 32.48 4.23
N VAL A 129 21.38 33.56 3.80
CA VAL A 129 22.04 34.72 3.17
C VAL A 129 21.87 35.91 4.09
N PRO A 130 22.90 36.23 4.91
CA PRO A 130 22.92 37.52 5.62
C PRO A 130 23.15 38.63 4.61
N THR A 131 22.36 39.69 4.72
CA THR A 131 22.43 40.84 3.81
C THR A 131 22.63 42.11 4.62
N PRO A 132 23.54 43.03 4.17
CA PRO A 132 23.62 44.37 4.74
C PRO A 132 22.26 45.08 4.72
N LEU A 133 22.01 46.05 5.61
CA LEU A 133 20.71 46.73 5.74
C LEU A 133 20.27 47.45 4.46
N GLU A 134 21.21 47.85 3.61
CA GLU A 134 20.99 48.64 2.38
C GLU A 134 21.00 47.77 1.11
N GLU A 135 21.11 46.45 1.22
CA GLU A 135 21.22 45.59 0.04
C GLU A 135 19.85 45.28 -0.57
N PRO A 136 19.69 45.41 -1.91
CA PRO A 136 18.37 45.29 -2.58
C PRO A 136 17.75 43.90 -2.49
N LEU A 137 18.54 42.84 -2.37
CA LEU A 137 18.05 41.43 -2.35
C LEU A 137 17.00 41.18 -1.28
N PHE A 138 17.22 41.68 -0.06
CA PHE A 138 16.23 41.51 1.00
C PHE A 138 14.92 42.27 0.71
N GLU A 139 15.02 43.51 0.21
CA GLU A 139 13.86 44.32 -0.13
C GLU A 139 13.07 43.75 -1.31
N GLU A 140 13.75 43.14 -2.29
CA GLU A 140 13.11 42.41 -3.38
C GLU A 140 12.34 41.20 -2.86
N ALA A 141 12.95 40.38 -1.99
CA ALA A 141 12.31 39.22 -1.37
C ALA A 141 11.11 39.64 -0.48
N ALA A 142 11.26 40.69 0.32
CA ALA A 142 10.20 41.25 1.17
C ALA A 142 9.04 41.81 0.33
N THR A 143 9.35 42.49 -0.78
CA THR A 143 8.35 43.02 -1.72
C THR A 143 7.55 41.87 -2.35
N GLU A 144 8.22 40.83 -2.81
CA GLU A 144 7.53 39.65 -3.39
C GLU A 144 6.72 38.88 -2.33
N PHE A 145 7.22 38.75 -1.10
CA PHE A 145 6.45 38.24 0.03
C PHE A 145 5.16 39.05 0.25
N MET A 146 5.27 40.38 0.31
CA MET A 146 4.11 41.26 0.53
C MET A 146 3.11 41.20 -0.61
N ARG A 147 3.58 41.05 -1.85
CA ARG A 147 2.71 40.84 -3.04
C ARG A 147 1.86 39.61 -2.89
N LEU A 148 2.43 38.49 -2.43
CA LEU A 148 1.72 37.24 -2.16
C LEU A 148 0.86 37.32 -0.90
N PHE A 149 1.34 37.97 0.13
CA PHE A 149 0.65 38.12 1.41
C PHE A 149 -0.67 38.91 1.29
N TYR A 150 -0.73 39.93 0.42
CA TYR A 150 -1.92 40.70 0.11
C TYR A 150 -2.60 40.30 -1.21
N HIS A 151 -2.26 39.14 -1.76
CA HIS A 151 -2.87 38.66 -2.99
C HIS A 151 -4.37 38.36 -2.78
N PRO A 152 -5.24 38.57 -3.80
CA PRO A 152 -6.69 38.30 -3.68
C PRO A 152 -7.04 36.87 -3.25
N GLN A 153 -6.19 35.90 -3.54
CA GLN A 153 -6.34 34.50 -3.12
C GLN A 153 -5.79 34.22 -1.71
N THR A 154 -5.28 35.21 -1.01
CA THR A 154 -4.72 35.06 0.32
C THR A 154 -5.71 35.58 1.35
N LEU A 155 -6.23 34.69 2.19
CA LEU A 155 -7.21 35.03 3.23
C LEU A 155 -6.51 35.17 4.59
N PRO A 156 -6.94 36.16 5.43
CA PRO A 156 -6.49 36.25 6.80
C PRO A 156 -7.00 35.03 7.59
N VAL A 157 -6.14 34.47 8.45
CA VAL A 157 -6.53 33.39 9.38
C VAL A 157 -7.05 34.03 10.66
N ASN A 158 -8.33 33.88 10.89
CA ASN A 158 -9.03 34.27 12.12
C ASN A 158 -9.99 33.15 12.54
N SER A 159 -10.71 33.30 13.62
CA SER A 159 -11.60 32.26 14.14
C SER A 159 -12.66 31.81 13.13
N GLU A 160 -13.17 32.71 12.27
CA GLU A 160 -14.19 32.41 11.28
C GLU A 160 -13.60 31.70 10.05
N THR A 161 -12.54 32.27 9.45
CA THR A 161 -11.89 31.70 8.28
C THR A 161 -11.20 30.37 8.60
N LEU A 162 -10.70 30.20 9.84
CA LEU A 162 -10.14 28.95 10.31
C LEU A 162 -11.21 27.85 10.41
N LEU A 163 -12.42 28.14 10.87
CA LEU A 163 -13.52 27.19 10.91
C LEU A 163 -13.92 26.73 9.49
N LEU A 164 -13.96 27.66 8.53
CA LEU A 164 -14.22 27.34 7.12
C LEU A 164 -13.11 26.45 6.54
N TYR A 165 -11.86 26.78 6.84
CA TYR A 165 -10.72 25.97 6.41
C TYR A 165 -10.72 24.60 7.07
N GLU A 166 -11.00 24.52 8.38
CA GLU A 166 -11.10 23.26 9.12
C GLU A 166 -12.22 22.36 8.59
N ALA A 167 -13.36 22.92 8.20
CA ALA A 167 -14.43 22.17 7.54
C ALA A 167 -13.96 21.57 6.21
N LYS A 168 -13.30 22.38 5.36
CA LYS A 168 -12.72 21.94 4.09
C LYS A 168 -11.60 20.93 4.30
N TYR A 169 -10.73 21.13 5.27
CA TYR A 169 -9.65 20.22 5.65
C TYR A 169 -10.22 18.88 6.09
N ASN A 170 -11.23 18.89 6.98
CA ASN A 170 -11.89 17.67 7.45
C ASN A 170 -12.69 16.98 6.34
N GLU A 171 -13.26 17.71 5.41
CA GLU A 171 -13.94 17.15 4.23
C GLU A 171 -12.95 16.43 3.32
N ASN A 172 -11.79 17.01 3.08
CA ASN A 172 -10.73 16.43 2.26
C ASN A 172 -9.94 15.31 2.99
N ASN A 173 -9.91 15.32 4.32
CA ASN A 173 -9.18 14.38 5.17
C ASN A 173 -10.10 13.50 6.04
N LYS A 174 -11.43 13.48 5.81
CA LYS A 174 -12.30 12.50 6.46
C LYS A 174 -11.81 11.10 6.11
N ALA A 175 -11.73 10.25 7.14
CA ALA A 175 -11.63 8.82 6.91
C ALA A 175 -12.84 8.37 6.09
N MET A 176 -12.66 8.24 4.79
CA MET A 176 -13.69 7.78 3.88
C MET A 176 -13.87 6.26 4.04
N PRO A 177 -15.07 5.70 3.76
CA PRO A 177 -15.22 4.24 3.64
C PRO A 177 -14.12 3.67 2.72
N LEU A 178 -13.60 2.48 3.00
CA LEU A 178 -12.55 1.79 2.22
C LEU A 178 -12.76 1.91 0.70
N SER A 179 -14.04 1.82 0.27
CA SER A 179 -14.46 1.96 -1.12
C SER A 179 -14.31 3.37 -1.72
N SER A 180 -14.16 4.41 -0.90
CA SER A 180 -14.03 5.79 -1.38
C SER A 180 -12.58 6.29 -1.40
N LEU A 181 -11.64 5.46 -0.99
CA LEU A 181 -10.20 5.77 -0.93
C LEU A 181 -9.45 5.39 -2.19
N TRP A 182 -10.07 4.59 -3.06
CA TRP A 182 -9.54 4.36 -4.39
C TRP A 182 -9.48 5.68 -5.14
N ALA A 183 -8.32 6.02 -5.66
CA ALA A 183 -8.20 7.16 -6.56
C ALA A 183 -9.18 6.92 -7.71
N LYS A 184 -9.91 7.97 -8.10
CA LYS A 184 -10.87 7.85 -9.23
C LYS A 184 -10.18 7.33 -10.49
N GLN A 185 -8.87 7.53 -10.59
CA GLN A 185 -8.05 7.07 -11.68
C GLN A 185 -7.77 5.56 -11.62
N ASP A 186 -7.54 5.01 -10.43
CA ASP A 186 -7.32 3.58 -10.20
C ASP A 186 -8.63 2.79 -10.38
N GLU A 187 -9.77 3.37 -9.97
CA GLU A 187 -11.08 2.78 -10.24
C GLU A 187 -11.42 2.84 -11.74
N ILE A 188 -11.04 3.91 -12.44
CA ILE A 188 -11.15 4.00 -13.90
C ILE A 188 -10.26 2.95 -14.57
N GLU A 189 -9.04 2.73 -14.08
CA GLU A 189 -8.15 1.69 -14.60
C GLU A 189 -8.72 0.29 -14.39
N VAL A 190 -9.30 0.01 -13.21
CA VAL A 190 -9.98 -1.27 -12.92
C VAL A 190 -11.26 -1.43 -13.74
N MET A 191 -12.03 -0.35 -13.94
CA MET A 191 -13.33 -0.40 -14.62
C MET A 191 -13.20 -0.40 -16.15
N PHE A 192 -12.21 0.29 -16.69
CA PHE A 192 -12.13 0.55 -18.13
C PHE A 192 -10.81 0.09 -18.75
N GLY A 193 -9.83 -0.34 -17.92
CA GLY A 193 -8.46 -0.57 -18.37
C GLY A 193 -7.81 0.70 -18.93
N THR A 194 -6.58 0.63 -19.36
CA THR A 194 -5.93 1.73 -20.10
C THR A 194 -6.37 1.82 -21.58
N ASP A 195 -7.24 0.92 -22.01
CA ASP A 195 -7.72 0.83 -23.39
C ASP A 195 -9.07 1.53 -23.56
N GLY A 196 -9.02 2.83 -23.81
CA GLY A 196 -10.19 3.65 -24.21
C GLY A 196 -10.57 3.50 -25.68
N THR A 197 -10.59 2.27 -26.24
CA THR A 197 -11.08 2.04 -27.59
C THR A 197 -12.01 0.83 -27.63
N ASP A 198 -13.28 1.07 -27.98
CA ASP A 198 -14.25 0.05 -28.39
C ASP A 198 -13.77 -0.66 -29.67
N HIS A 199 -12.92 -1.67 -29.52
CA HIS A 199 -12.63 -2.59 -30.62
C HIS A 199 -13.04 -3.98 -30.20
N GLU A 200 -13.94 -4.58 -31.01
CA GLU A 200 -14.32 -5.98 -30.90
C GLU A 200 -13.05 -6.85 -30.89
N PRO A 201 -12.86 -7.70 -29.87
CA PRO A 201 -11.75 -8.64 -29.88
C PRO A 201 -11.97 -9.63 -30.99
N VAL A 202 -11.01 -9.73 -31.89
CA VAL A 202 -11.01 -10.75 -32.96
C VAL A 202 -10.95 -12.11 -32.28
N LEU A 203 -12.06 -12.84 -32.37
CA LEU A 203 -12.16 -14.22 -31.93
C LEU A 203 -11.16 -15.06 -32.72
N ILE A 204 -10.17 -15.60 -32.06
CA ILE A 204 -9.29 -16.60 -32.63
C ILE A 204 -9.95 -17.95 -32.35
N GLU A 205 -10.66 -18.48 -33.29
CA GLU A 205 -10.92 -19.92 -33.35
C GLU A 205 -9.59 -20.64 -33.61
N THR A 206 -8.89 -21.00 -32.53
CA THR A 206 -7.84 -22.01 -32.67
C THR A 206 -8.53 -23.36 -32.63
N ASN A 207 -8.79 -23.91 -33.82
CA ASN A 207 -9.09 -25.33 -34.00
C ASN A 207 -7.81 -26.16 -33.78
N GLU A 208 -7.20 -26.06 -32.61
CA GLU A 208 -6.25 -27.06 -32.15
C GLU A 208 -7.02 -28.10 -31.35
N ILE A 209 -7.03 -29.33 -31.89
CA ILE A 209 -7.55 -30.52 -31.21
C ILE A 209 -6.59 -30.75 -30.01
N TYR A 210 -6.97 -30.25 -28.85
CA TYR A 210 -6.20 -30.46 -27.62
C TYR A 210 -6.34 -31.93 -27.19
N SER A 211 -5.23 -32.54 -26.77
CA SER A 211 -5.21 -33.88 -26.18
C SER A 211 -6.01 -33.86 -24.84
N THR A 212 -6.81 -34.88 -24.60
CA THR A 212 -7.86 -34.95 -23.59
C THR A 212 -7.41 -35.17 -22.14
N ASP A 213 -6.10 -35.19 -21.84
CA ASP A 213 -5.57 -35.51 -20.51
C ASP A 213 -4.66 -34.39 -19.98
N VAL A 214 -5.29 -33.30 -19.53
CA VAL A 214 -4.54 -32.27 -18.79
C VAL A 214 -4.54 -32.62 -17.30
N THR A 215 -3.37 -32.89 -16.75
CA THR A 215 -3.18 -33.18 -15.33
C THR A 215 -2.58 -31.97 -14.58
N PRO A 216 -2.92 -31.78 -13.30
CA PRO A 216 -2.31 -30.73 -12.49
C PRO A 216 -0.78 -30.89 -12.42
N ARG A 217 -0.07 -29.77 -12.50
CA ARG A 217 1.40 -29.74 -12.25
C ARG A 217 1.66 -29.84 -10.75
N PRO A 218 2.87 -30.23 -10.29
CA PRO A 218 3.16 -30.42 -8.86
C PRO A 218 2.83 -29.21 -7.97
N ALA A 219 3.04 -27.97 -8.47
CA ALA A 219 2.65 -26.75 -7.74
C ALA A 219 1.12 -26.63 -7.58
N GLN A 220 0.38 -27.04 -8.60
CA GLN A 220 -1.09 -27.01 -8.59
C GLN A 220 -1.64 -28.15 -7.72
N GLU A 221 -1.05 -29.33 -7.74
CA GLU A 221 -1.44 -30.46 -6.86
C GLU A 221 -1.29 -30.07 -5.39
N LEU A 222 -0.17 -29.44 -5.04
CA LEU A 222 0.07 -28.93 -3.68
C LEU A 222 -0.98 -27.87 -3.29
N ALA A 223 -1.30 -26.96 -4.21
CA ALA A 223 -2.29 -25.92 -3.96
C ALA A 223 -3.72 -26.48 -3.87
N LEU A 224 -4.09 -27.46 -4.71
CA LEU A 224 -5.37 -28.14 -4.65
C LEU A 224 -5.57 -28.83 -3.30
N LYS A 225 -4.55 -29.55 -2.82
CA LYS A 225 -4.59 -30.20 -1.52
C LYS A 225 -4.78 -29.19 -0.38
N ALA A 226 -4.08 -28.07 -0.41
CA ALA A 226 -4.24 -27.02 0.60
C ALA A 226 -5.64 -26.37 0.58
N LEU A 227 -6.24 -26.22 -0.60
CA LEU A 227 -7.62 -25.73 -0.73
C LEU A 227 -8.64 -26.76 -0.23
N GLU A 228 -8.39 -28.07 -0.44
CA GLU A 228 -9.20 -29.15 0.12
C GLU A 228 -9.14 -29.15 1.66
N GLU A 229 -7.94 -29.06 2.22
CA GLU A 229 -7.73 -28.95 3.68
C GLU A 229 -8.45 -27.72 4.25
N SER A 230 -8.43 -26.57 3.55
CA SER A 230 -9.20 -25.38 3.94
C SER A 230 -10.72 -25.65 3.97
N MET A 231 -11.25 -26.38 2.98
CA MET A 231 -12.68 -26.75 2.99
C MET A 231 -13.04 -27.75 4.10
N GLU A 232 -12.16 -28.71 4.39
CA GLU A 232 -12.34 -29.67 5.49
C GLU A 232 -12.32 -28.97 6.85
N GLU A 233 -11.57 -27.88 6.98
CA GLU A 233 -11.55 -27.02 8.15
C GLU A 233 -12.72 -26.03 8.24
N GLU A 234 -13.71 -26.18 7.36
CA GLU A 234 -14.94 -25.38 7.30
C GLU A 234 -14.72 -23.90 6.93
N TYR A 235 -13.61 -23.59 6.24
CA TYR A 235 -13.50 -22.28 5.59
C TYR A 235 -14.39 -22.23 4.36
N ASP A 236 -15.04 -21.10 4.15
CA ASP A 236 -15.83 -20.79 2.96
C ASP A 236 -15.11 -19.83 2.00
N LYS A 237 -13.88 -19.46 2.34
CA LYS A 237 -13.03 -18.54 1.58
C LYS A 237 -11.58 -18.93 1.75
N ALA A 238 -10.79 -18.78 0.69
CA ALA A 238 -9.34 -18.94 0.77
C ALA A 238 -8.61 -18.05 -0.24
N LEU A 239 -7.41 -17.65 0.14
CA LEU A 239 -6.44 -17.01 -0.74
C LEU A 239 -5.35 -18.01 -1.13
N ALA A 240 -5.11 -18.18 -2.43
CA ALA A 240 -3.99 -18.93 -2.95
C ALA A 240 -2.97 -17.94 -3.56
N VAL A 241 -1.81 -17.86 -2.93
CA VAL A 241 -0.70 -17.00 -3.37
C VAL A 241 0.29 -17.85 -4.12
N MET A 242 0.43 -17.64 -5.42
CA MET A 242 1.33 -18.42 -6.27
C MET A 242 2.09 -17.52 -7.24
N ALA A 243 3.40 -17.70 -7.33
CA ALA A 243 4.23 -16.96 -8.27
C ALA A 243 3.70 -17.00 -9.70
N THR A 244 3.95 -15.94 -10.46
CA THR A 244 3.61 -15.89 -11.89
C THR A 244 4.33 -17.01 -12.64
N GLY A 245 3.63 -17.70 -13.54
CA GLY A 245 4.19 -18.82 -14.30
C GLY A 245 3.81 -20.22 -13.78
N LEU A 246 3.28 -20.34 -12.56
CA LEU A 246 2.86 -21.61 -11.96
C LEU A 246 1.48 -22.11 -12.41
N GLY A 247 0.76 -21.33 -13.25
CA GLY A 247 -0.54 -21.71 -13.80
C GLY A 247 -1.71 -21.54 -12.82
N LYS A 248 -1.83 -20.38 -12.18
CA LYS A 248 -2.92 -20.00 -11.27
C LYS A 248 -4.32 -20.24 -11.86
N THR A 249 -4.51 -19.89 -13.13
CA THR A 249 -5.80 -20.05 -13.84
C THR A 249 -6.15 -21.53 -14.00
N TYR A 250 -5.18 -22.39 -14.27
CA TYR A 250 -5.39 -23.85 -14.31
C TYR A 250 -5.68 -24.41 -12.91
N LEU A 251 -5.04 -23.90 -11.86
CA LEU A 251 -5.42 -24.26 -10.48
C LEU A 251 -6.91 -24.01 -10.24
N ALA A 252 -7.39 -22.81 -10.61
CA ALA A 252 -8.81 -22.47 -10.48
C ALA A 252 -9.71 -23.41 -11.33
N ALA A 253 -9.29 -23.76 -12.54
CA ALA A 253 -10.00 -24.69 -13.39
C ALA A 253 -10.10 -26.09 -12.76
N PHE A 254 -9.00 -26.66 -12.25
CA PHE A 254 -9.02 -27.96 -11.58
C PHE A 254 -9.86 -27.93 -10.30
N PHE A 255 -9.76 -26.86 -9.49
CA PHE A 255 -10.55 -26.71 -8.29
C PHE A 255 -12.06 -26.60 -8.56
N ALA A 256 -12.41 -26.00 -9.72
CA ALA A 256 -13.80 -25.82 -10.17
C ALA A 256 -14.56 -27.16 -10.44
N GLU A 257 -13.86 -28.28 -10.60
CA GLU A 257 -14.48 -29.59 -10.81
C GLU A 257 -15.48 -29.99 -9.73
N ARG A 258 -15.26 -29.53 -8.50
CA ARG A 258 -16.09 -29.82 -7.32
C ARG A 258 -17.40 -29.02 -7.26
N PHE A 259 -17.60 -28.09 -8.19
CA PHE A 259 -18.70 -27.14 -8.16
C PHE A 259 -19.53 -27.23 -9.43
N LYS A 260 -20.83 -26.96 -9.29
CA LYS A 260 -21.75 -27.04 -10.44
C LYS A 260 -21.73 -25.77 -11.27
N ARG A 261 -21.76 -24.61 -10.59
CA ARG A 261 -21.83 -23.31 -11.22
C ARG A 261 -20.75 -22.38 -10.67
N VAL A 262 -19.91 -21.88 -11.56
CA VAL A 262 -18.69 -21.12 -11.22
C VAL A 262 -18.73 -19.75 -11.85
N LEU A 263 -18.41 -18.72 -11.10
CA LEU A 263 -18.15 -17.36 -11.55
C LEU A 263 -16.66 -17.08 -11.46
N PHE A 264 -16.02 -16.75 -12.58
CA PHE A 264 -14.66 -16.26 -12.64
C PHE A 264 -14.68 -14.76 -12.92
N VAL A 265 -14.02 -13.97 -12.09
CA VAL A 265 -14.02 -12.50 -12.15
C VAL A 265 -12.61 -11.97 -12.37
N ALA A 266 -12.44 -11.13 -13.39
CA ALA A 266 -11.20 -10.40 -13.63
C ALA A 266 -11.48 -9.01 -14.22
N HIS A 267 -10.50 -8.10 -14.10
CA HIS A 267 -10.67 -6.72 -14.57
C HIS A 267 -10.33 -6.55 -16.06
N ARG A 268 -9.43 -7.39 -16.62
CA ARG A 268 -9.05 -7.34 -18.04
C ARG A 268 -9.73 -8.42 -18.85
N GLU A 269 -10.22 -8.05 -20.02
CA GLU A 269 -10.91 -8.98 -20.90
C GLU A 269 -10.00 -10.10 -21.43
N GLU A 270 -8.73 -9.80 -21.72
CA GLU A 270 -7.77 -10.84 -22.17
C GLU A 270 -7.62 -11.96 -21.12
N ILE A 271 -7.65 -11.62 -19.83
CA ILE A 271 -7.59 -12.63 -18.76
C ILE A 271 -8.85 -13.51 -18.78
N LEU A 272 -10.03 -12.92 -19.04
CA LEU A 272 -11.29 -13.68 -19.13
C LEU A 272 -11.27 -14.69 -20.26
N TYR A 273 -10.80 -14.29 -21.46
CA TYR A 273 -10.68 -15.20 -22.58
C TYR A 273 -9.70 -16.33 -22.31
N GLN A 274 -8.52 -16.02 -21.78
CA GLN A 274 -7.52 -17.01 -21.40
C GLN A 274 -8.03 -17.96 -20.29
N ALA A 275 -8.76 -17.43 -19.32
CA ALA A 275 -9.36 -18.23 -18.26
C ALA A 275 -10.42 -19.17 -18.83
N ARG A 276 -11.31 -18.68 -19.68
CA ARG A 276 -12.30 -19.50 -20.37
C ARG A 276 -11.64 -20.65 -21.13
N ASP A 277 -10.62 -20.34 -21.93
CA ASP A 277 -9.93 -21.35 -22.71
C ASP A 277 -9.20 -22.38 -21.82
N SER A 278 -8.60 -21.95 -20.70
CA SER A 278 -7.99 -22.85 -19.72
C SER A 278 -9.02 -23.76 -19.04
N PHE A 279 -10.20 -23.21 -18.69
CA PHE A 279 -11.29 -24.01 -18.12
C PHE A 279 -11.89 -24.98 -19.13
N GLN A 280 -12.06 -24.57 -20.38
CA GLN A 280 -12.53 -25.45 -21.45
C GLN A 280 -11.53 -26.58 -21.72
N HIS A 281 -10.23 -26.31 -21.63
CA HIS A 281 -9.18 -27.30 -21.77
C HIS A 281 -9.21 -28.38 -20.68
N VAL A 282 -9.58 -28.01 -19.45
CA VAL A 282 -9.74 -28.94 -18.32
C VAL A 282 -11.12 -29.62 -18.35
N HIS A 283 -12.17 -28.91 -18.80
CA HIS A 283 -13.58 -29.34 -18.71
C HIS A 283 -14.32 -29.26 -20.06
N ASN A 284 -14.00 -30.15 -20.97
CA ASN A 284 -14.56 -30.16 -22.34
C ASN A 284 -16.10 -30.25 -22.41
N SER A 285 -16.75 -30.84 -21.42
CA SER A 285 -18.21 -31.08 -21.41
C SER A 285 -19.02 -29.95 -20.75
N LYS A 286 -18.38 -28.99 -20.11
CA LYS A 286 -19.04 -27.89 -19.39
C LYS A 286 -19.29 -26.70 -20.31
N LYS A 287 -20.48 -26.09 -20.18
CA LYS A 287 -20.78 -24.86 -20.93
C LYS A 287 -20.08 -23.68 -20.32
N SER A 288 -19.29 -22.98 -21.10
CA SER A 288 -18.59 -21.75 -20.71
C SER A 288 -19.16 -20.55 -21.45
N GLY A 289 -19.33 -19.44 -20.77
CA GLY A 289 -19.82 -18.17 -21.34
C GLY A 289 -19.11 -16.95 -20.80
N LEU A 290 -19.29 -15.84 -21.49
CA LEU A 290 -18.69 -14.54 -21.16
C LEU A 290 -19.75 -13.54 -20.72
N TYR A 291 -19.39 -12.70 -19.74
CA TYR A 291 -20.23 -11.58 -19.27
C TYR A 291 -19.39 -10.30 -19.19
N ASN A 292 -19.32 -9.61 -20.31
CA ASN A 292 -18.54 -8.37 -20.46
C ASN A 292 -19.33 -7.30 -21.22
N ALA A 293 -18.68 -6.30 -21.78
CA ALA A 293 -19.35 -5.24 -22.55
C ALA A 293 -20.16 -5.80 -23.72
N THR A 294 -19.61 -6.78 -24.45
CA THR A 294 -20.16 -7.33 -25.70
C THR A 294 -20.99 -8.60 -25.50
N HIS A 295 -20.64 -9.44 -24.54
CA HIS A 295 -21.28 -10.74 -24.29
C HIS A 295 -22.08 -10.70 -22.99
N LYS A 296 -23.23 -11.36 -22.96
CA LYS A 296 -24.16 -11.41 -21.81
C LYS A 296 -24.71 -12.82 -21.58
N ASP A 297 -23.84 -13.82 -21.63
CA ASP A 297 -24.21 -15.20 -21.37
C ASP A 297 -24.64 -15.37 -19.91
N ILE A 298 -25.75 -16.07 -19.65
CA ILE A 298 -26.27 -16.31 -18.31
C ILE A 298 -26.46 -17.81 -18.04
N ASP A 299 -26.95 -18.56 -19.01
CA ASP A 299 -27.27 -20.00 -18.83
C ASP A 299 -26.06 -20.88 -19.18
N VAL A 300 -25.04 -20.83 -18.32
CA VAL A 300 -23.77 -21.57 -18.47
C VAL A 300 -23.29 -22.13 -17.15
N ASP A 301 -22.50 -23.20 -17.19
CA ASP A 301 -21.88 -23.79 -16.00
C ASP A 301 -20.74 -22.90 -15.47
N PHE A 302 -19.91 -22.37 -16.37
CA PHE A 302 -18.79 -21.49 -16.04
C PHE A 302 -18.98 -20.12 -16.68
N LEU A 303 -19.12 -19.09 -15.86
CA LEU A 303 -19.30 -17.73 -16.31
C LEU A 303 -18.04 -16.90 -16.04
N PHE A 304 -17.48 -16.28 -17.08
CA PHE A 304 -16.31 -15.42 -17.02
C PHE A 304 -16.75 -13.96 -17.15
N ALA A 305 -16.69 -13.21 -16.07
CA ALA A 305 -17.27 -11.88 -16.01
C ALA A 305 -16.22 -10.78 -15.81
N SER A 306 -16.35 -9.70 -16.59
CA SER A 306 -15.55 -8.52 -16.32
C SER A 306 -16.10 -7.72 -15.12
N VAL A 307 -15.19 -7.27 -14.25
CA VAL A 307 -15.54 -6.43 -13.11
C VAL A 307 -16.29 -5.18 -13.55
N ALA A 308 -15.82 -4.53 -14.63
CA ALA A 308 -16.41 -3.31 -15.18
C ALA A 308 -17.89 -3.46 -15.52
N THR A 309 -18.28 -4.61 -16.06
CA THR A 309 -19.67 -4.88 -16.40
C THR A 309 -20.46 -5.40 -15.20
N LEU A 310 -19.97 -6.47 -14.55
CA LEU A 310 -20.75 -7.17 -13.52
C LEU A 310 -20.97 -6.33 -12.27
N SER A 311 -20.04 -5.43 -11.91
CA SER A 311 -20.15 -4.58 -10.71
C SER A 311 -21.26 -3.52 -10.77
N GLN A 312 -21.90 -3.33 -11.94
CA GLN A 312 -23.01 -2.39 -12.09
C GLN A 312 -24.30 -2.99 -11.53
N GLU A 313 -25.05 -2.24 -10.75
CA GLU A 313 -26.25 -2.71 -10.03
C GLU A 313 -27.26 -3.43 -10.92
N HIS A 314 -27.53 -2.88 -12.12
CA HIS A 314 -28.49 -3.47 -13.05
C HIS A 314 -27.99 -4.78 -13.70
N HIS A 315 -26.69 -5.04 -13.67
CA HIS A 315 -26.11 -6.31 -14.09
C HIS A 315 -26.14 -7.32 -12.94
N LEU A 316 -25.75 -6.92 -11.74
CA LEU A 316 -25.82 -7.75 -10.54
C LEU A 316 -27.26 -8.23 -10.26
N ALA A 317 -28.25 -7.32 -10.41
CA ALA A 317 -29.66 -7.64 -10.19
C ALA A 317 -30.22 -8.75 -11.11
N LYS A 318 -29.50 -9.16 -12.14
CA LYS A 318 -29.90 -10.28 -13.01
C LYS A 318 -29.55 -11.64 -12.41
N PHE A 319 -28.75 -11.69 -11.37
CA PHE A 319 -28.28 -12.90 -10.73
C PHE A 319 -28.76 -12.96 -9.30
N GLN A 320 -29.16 -14.16 -8.86
CA GLN A 320 -29.50 -14.39 -7.46
C GLN A 320 -28.22 -14.45 -6.59
N SER A 321 -28.33 -14.10 -5.32
CA SER A 321 -27.17 -14.10 -4.41
C SER A 321 -26.50 -15.48 -4.25
N GLU A 322 -27.26 -16.55 -4.36
CA GLU A 322 -26.80 -17.95 -4.19
C GLU A 322 -26.61 -18.66 -5.51
N GLU A 323 -26.49 -17.91 -6.62
CA GLU A 323 -26.46 -18.47 -7.97
C GLU A 323 -25.19 -19.25 -8.30
N PHE A 324 -24.06 -18.89 -7.71
CA PHE A 324 -22.78 -19.52 -7.95
C PHE A 324 -22.28 -20.27 -6.72
N ASP A 325 -21.86 -21.54 -6.93
CA ASP A 325 -21.29 -22.36 -5.88
C ASP A 325 -19.84 -21.96 -5.57
N LEU A 326 -19.08 -21.56 -6.59
CA LEU A 326 -17.71 -21.07 -6.51
C LEU A 326 -17.59 -19.69 -7.17
N ILE A 327 -16.94 -18.78 -6.49
CA ILE A 327 -16.48 -17.54 -7.09
C ILE A 327 -14.94 -17.54 -7.06
N VAL A 328 -14.34 -17.40 -8.23
CA VAL A 328 -12.90 -17.20 -8.40
C VAL A 328 -12.64 -15.73 -8.73
N VAL A 329 -11.79 -15.08 -7.95
CA VAL A 329 -11.35 -13.71 -8.23
C VAL A 329 -9.86 -13.75 -8.55
N ASP A 330 -9.53 -13.45 -9.80
CA ASP A 330 -8.13 -13.35 -10.24
C ASP A 330 -7.55 -11.99 -9.89
N GLU A 331 -6.24 -11.94 -9.73
CA GLU A 331 -5.50 -10.79 -9.21
C GLU A 331 -6.17 -10.22 -7.95
N PHE A 332 -6.40 -11.09 -6.98
CA PHE A 332 -7.18 -10.83 -5.76
C PHE A 332 -6.67 -9.64 -4.95
N HIS A 333 -5.46 -9.18 -5.20
CA HIS A 333 -4.93 -7.95 -4.63
C HIS A 333 -5.74 -6.69 -5.05
N HIS A 334 -6.61 -6.78 -6.08
CA HIS A 334 -7.59 -5.75 -6.43
C HIS A 334 -8.95 -5.91 -5.73
N ALA A 335 -9.16 -6.99 -4.97
CA ALA A 335 -10.48 -7.37 -4.47
C ALA A 335 -11.14 -6.33 -3.55
N THR A 336 -10.36 -5.43 -2.98
CA THR A 336 -10.86 -4.36 -2.11
C THR A 336 -11.36 -3.13 -2.87
N ALA A 337 -11.13 -3.04 -4.19
CA ALA A 337 -11.74 -2.00 -5.02
C ALA A 337 -13.28 -2.02 -4.87
N PRO A 338 -13.93 -0.84 -4.89
CA PRO A 338 -15.38 -0.74 -4.74
C PRO A 338 -16.16 -1.61 -5.72
N SER A 339 -15.68 -1.74 -6.95
CA SER A 339 -16.25 -2.58 -8.00
C SER A 339 -16.20 -4.07 -7.64
N TYR A 340 -15.06 -4.57 -7.18
CA TYR A 340 -14.94 -5.95 -6.73
C TYR A 340 -15.77 -6.22 -5.48
N MET A 341 -15.74 -5.31 -4.49
CA MET A 341 -16.51 -5.44 -3.26
C MET A 341 -18.02 -5.49 -3.51
N ARG A 342 -18.53 -4.76 -4.52
CA ARG A 342 -19.95 -4.87 -4.90
C ARG A 342 -20.28 -6.29 -5.36
N ILE A 343 -19.41 -6.92 -6.15
CA ILE A 343 -19.61 -8.30 -6.62
C ILE A 343 -19.51 -9.29 -5.44
N ILE A 344 -18.44 -9.20 -4.66
CA ILE A 344 -18.20 -10.11 -3.52
C ILE A 344 -19.32 -10.03 -2.48
N ASN A 345 -19.83 -8.83 -2.20
CA ASN A 345 -20.92 -8.64 -1.22
C ASN A 345 -22.30 -9.02 -1.75
N HIS A 346 -22.51 -9.03 -3.07
CA HIS A 346 -23.80 -9.43 -3.66
C HIS A 346 -24.00 -10.94 -3.57
N PHE A 347 -22.95 -11.72 -3.84
CA PHE A 347 -23.05 -13.17 -3.93
C PHE A 347 -22.71 -13.85 -2.59
N LYS A 348 -23.31 -15.02 -2.38
CA LYS A 348 -23.07 -15.92 -1.24
C LYS A 348 -22.67 -17.30 -1.75
N PRO A 349 -21.47 -17.46 -2.31
CA PRO A 349 -21.01 -18.73 -2.83
C PRO A 349 -20.79 -19.73 -1.69
N ARG A 350 -20.77 -21.02 -2.03
CA ARG A 350 -20.29 -22.07 -1.13
C ARG A 350 -18.78 -21.89 -0.83
N PHE A 351 -18.02 -21.37 -1.79
CA PHE A 351 -16.61 -21.07 -1.62
C PHE A 351 -16.16 -19.85 -2.45
N LEU A 352 -15.38 -18.97 -1.85
CA LEU A 352 -14.71 -17.86 -2.53
C LEU A 352 -13.22 -18.15 -2.63
N LEU A 353 -12.68 -18.26 -3.83
CA LEU A 353 -11.25 -18.46 -4.09
C LEU A 353 -10.63 -17.15 -4.63
N GLY A 354 -9.77 -16.53 -3.85
CA GLY A 354 -8.86 -15.50 -4.31
C GLY A 354 -7.58 -16.11 -4.86
N ILE A 355 -7.13 -15.69 -6.04
CA ILE A 355 -5.82 -16.08 -6.58
C ILE A 355 -5.00 -14.83 -6.91
N THR A 356 -3.73 -14.85 -6.51
CA THR A 356 -2.81 -13.73 -6.79
C THR A 356 -1.36 -14.21 -6.88
N ALA A 357 -0.53 -13.47 -7.59
CA ALA A 357 0.92 -13.70 -7.60
C ALA A 357 1.61 -13.04 -6.39
N THR A 358 1.04 -11.96 -5.91
CA THR A 358 1.59 -11.16 -4.82
C THR A 358 0.47 -10.83 -3.85
N PRO A 359 0.56 -11.28 -2.59
CA PRO A 359 -0.43 -10.92 -1.59
C PRO A 359 -0.27 -9.46 -1.14
N HIS A 360 0.90 -8.90 -1.40
CA HIS A 360 1.29 -7.56 -1.00
C HIS A 360 1.20 -6.63 -2.21
N ARG A 361 0.08 -5.95 -2.34
CA ARG A 361 0.05 -4.67 -3.03
C ARG A 361 0.48 -3.58 -2.06
N LEU A 362 1.03 -2.53 -2.60
CA LEU A 362 1.42 -1.33 -1.87
C LEU A 362 0.20 -0.51 -1.38
N ASP A 363 -1.01 -0.82 -1.83
CA ASP A 363 -2.28 -0.20 -1.42
C ASP A 363 -3.15 -1.11 -0.52
N ASN A 364 -2.55 -2.06 0.15
CA ASN A 364 -3.13 -3.17 0.92
C ASN A 364 -4.33 -2.80 1.80
N SER A 365 -5.43 -2.62 1.18
CA SER A 365 -6.71 -2.91 1.74
C SER A 365 -6.76 -4.40 2.10
N ASP A 366 -7.42 -4.75 3.15
CA ASP A 366 -7.45 -6.06 3.78
C ASP A 366 -7.95 -7.20 2.86
N VAL A 367 -7.17 -7.55 1.83
CA VAL A 367 -7.45 -8.74 1.00
C VAL A 367 -7.46 -10.02 1.83
N PHE A 368 -6.67 -10.07 2.89
CA PHE A 368 -6.66 -11.19 3.82
C PHE A 368 -7.95 -11.23 4.64
N GLY A 369 -8.48 -10.07 5.07
CA GLY A 369 -9.75 -9.99 5.79
C GLY A 369 -10.95 -10.41 4.93
N ILE A 370 -10.92 -10.18 3.62
CA ILE A 370 -11.96 -10.69 2.71
C ILE A 370 -12.03 -12.23 2.79
N CYS A 371 -10.87 -12.90 2.93
CA CYS A 371 -10.77 -14.34 3.09
C CYS A 371 -10.74 -14.79 4.57
N ASP A 372 -11.20 -13.97 5.52
CA ASP A 372 -11.18 -14.26 6.95
C ASP A 372 -9.76 -14.64 7.48
N GLY A 373 -8.72 -14.13 6.84
CA GLY A 373 -7.32 -14.45 7.13
C GLY A 373 -6.86 -15.83 6.63
N ASN A 374 -7.69 -16.58 5.91
CA ASN A 374 -7.32 -17.88 5.39
C ASN A 374 -6.48 -17.78 4.12
N VAL A 375 -5.17 -17.97 4.27
CA VAL A 375 -4.22 -18.17 3.17
C VAL A 375 -3.96 -19.66 3.06
N ALA A 376 -4.61 -20.33 2.11
CA ALA A 376 -4.48 -21.78 1.96
C ALA A 376 -3.05 -22.19 1.60
N ILE A 377 -2.41 -21.41 0.72
CA ILE A 377 -1.03 -21.69 0.30
C ILE A 377 -0.31 -20.42 -0.13
N THR A 378 1.01 -20.40 0.13
CA THR A 378 1.94 -19.40 -0.45
C THR A 378 3.09 -20.12 -1.13
N ILE A 379 3.28 -19.89 -2.42
CA ILE A 379 4.41 -20.39 -3.22
C ILE A 379 5.06 -19.18 -3.89
N ASN A 380 6.17 -18.72 -3.33
CA ASN A 380 6.97 -17.67 -3.93
C ASN A 380 7.84 -18.19 -5.09
N PHE A 381 8.45 -17.31 -5.86
CA PHE A 381 9.20 -17.72 -7.04
C PHE A 381 10.54 -18.41 -6.68
N LEU A 382 11.18 -18.09 -5.55
CA LEU A 382 12.40 -18.76 -5.11
C LEU A 382 12.13 -20.21 -4.73
N ASP A 383 11.03 -20.48 -3.98
CA ASP A 383 10.57 -21.83 -3.68
C ASP A 383 10.27 -22.63 -4.95
N ALA A 384 9.63 -21.96 -5.92
CA ALA A 384 9.30 -22.58 -7.19
C ALA A 384 10.55 -22.90 -8.03
N ILE A 385 11.58 -22.07 -8.02
CA ILE A 385 12.87 -22.34 -8.65
C ILE A 385 13.57 -23.51 -7.94
N GLN A 386 13.64 -23.48 -6.60
CA GLN A 386 14.26 -24.55 -5.82
C GLN A 386 13.63 -25.91 -6.08
N LYS A 387 12.32 -25.92 -6.35
CA LYS A 387 11.58 -27.14 -6.72
C LYS A 387 11.58 -27.41 -8.22
N GLN A 388 12.32 -26.66 -9.02
CA GLN A 388 12.41 -26.77 -10.48
C GLN A 388 11.06 -26.59 -11.22
N TRP A 389 10.16 -25.82 -10.65
CA TRP A 389 8.89 -25.46 -11.27
C TRP A 389 8.97 -24.19 -12.13
N LEU A 390 10.00 -23.39 -11.89
CA LEU A 390 10.41 -22.21 -12.64
C LEU A 390 11.90 -22.31 -13.02
N ALA A 391 12.30 -21.62 -14.08
CA ALA A 391 13.68 -21.53 -14.52
C ALA A 391 14.53 -20.73 -13.52
N PRO A 392 15.79 -21.08 -13.28
CA PRO A 392 16.72 -20.26 -12.52
C PRO A 392 17.02 -18.95 -13.23
N PHE A 393 17.67 -18.00 -12.53
CA PHE A 393 17.99 -16.68 -13.10
C PHE A 393 19.43 -16.27 -12.85
N LYS A 394 19.93 -15.38 -13.74
CA LYS A 394 21.14 -14.60 -13.53
C LYS A 394 20.78 -13.12 -13.51
N TYR A 395 20.88 -12.50 -12.34
CA TYR A 395 20.53 -11.10 -12.13
C TYR A 395 21.76 -10.21 -12.18
N TYR A 396 21.72 -9.17 -13.02
CA TYR A 396 22.75 -8.16 -13.17
C TYR A 396 22.20 -6.80 -12.75
N GLY A 397 22.63 -6.31 -11.58
CA GLY A 397 22.33 -4.96 -11.12
C GLY A 397 23.38 -3.99 -11.67
N VAL A 398 22.98 -3.21 -12.64
CA VAL A 398 23.81 -2.22 -13.35
C VAL A 398 23.63 -0.84 -12.75
N TYR A 399 24.70 -0.13 -12.45
CA TYR A 399 24.61 1.20 -11.87
C TYR A 399 24.10 2.23 -12.88
N ASP A 400 23.01 2.92 -12.53
CA ASP A 400 22.49 4.08 -13.25
C ASP A 400 22.97 5.36 -12.54
N ASP A 401 23.80 6.13 -13.20
CA ASP A 401 24.41 7.35 -12.67
C ASP A 401 23.46 8.56 -12.68
N THR A 402 22.21 8.37 -13.12
CA THR A 402 21.19 9.42 -13.15
C THR A 402 20.83 9.87 -11.73
N ASP A 403 20.87 11.17 -11.48
CA ASP A 403 20.41 11.73 -10.20
C ASP A 403 18.89 11.91 -10.19
N TYR A 404 18.19 10.90 -9.67
CA TYR A 404 16.74 10.91 -9.50
C TYR A 404 16.28 11.79 -8.33
N SER A 405 17.17 12.22 -7.43
CA SER A 405 16.80 13.06 -6.28
C SER A 405 16.28 14.44 -6.68
N GLN A 406 16.64 14.90 -7.87
CA GLN A 406 16.23 16.18 -8.46
C GLN A 406 14.86 16.13 -9.16
N LEU A 407 14.31 14.94 -9.34
CA LEU A 407 13.07 14.78 -10.11
C LEU A 407 11.85 14.95 -9.20
N ARG A 408 10.82 15.63 -9.71
CA ARG A 408 9.57 15.85 -8.98
C ARG A 408 8.81 14.53 -8.85
N TRP A 409 8.32 14.27 -7.65
CA TRP A 409 7.42 13.17 -7.39
C TRP A 409 5.97 13.66 -7.47
N VAL A 410 5.12 13.02 -8.27
CA VAL A 410 3.72 13.41 -8.49
C VAL A 410 2.84 12.16 -8.30
N GLY A 411 1.95 12.20 -7.32
CA GLY A 411 1.12 11.03 -6.99
C GLY A 411 1.96 9.83 -6.55
N THR A 412 1.92 8.75 -7.30
CA THR A 412 2.62 7.49 -7.04
C THR A 412 3.96 7.36 -7.77
N GLY A 413 4.36 8.32 -8.62
CA GLY A 413 5.55 8.21 -9.46
C GLY A 413 6.27 9.52 -9.73
N TYR A 414 7.36 9.46 -10.48
CA TYR A 414 8.08 10.64 -10.97
C TYR A 414 7.30 11.35 -12.08
N ALA A 415 7.41 12.69 -12.15
CA ALA A 415 6.84 13.46 -13.24
C ALA A 415 7.41 13.01 -14.61
N GLU A 416 6.54 12.65 -15.55
CA GLU A 416 6.93 12.08 -16.85
C GLU A 416 7.91 12.97 -17.63
N GLU A 417 7.72 14.29 -17.60
CA GLU A 417 8.62 15.23 -18.29
C GLU A 417 10.01 15.26 -17.67
N ASP A 418 10.13 15.17 -16.34
CA ASP A 418 11.40 15.14 -15.65
C ASP A 418 12.14 13.81 -15.91
N LEU A 419 11.43 12.68 -15.88
CA LEU A 419 11.95 11.37 -16.30
C LEU A 419 12.42 11.39 -17.76
N ALA A 420 11.61 11.91 -18.68
CA ALA A 420 11.97 11.99 -20.10
C ALA A 420 13.29 12.77 -20.32
N ARG A 421 13.48 13.87 -19.57
CA ARG A 421 14.71 14.69 -19.67
C ARG A 421 15.98 13.91 -19.35
N VAL A 422 15.93 13.01 -18.36
CA VAL A 422 17.11 12.25 -17.90
C VAL A 422 17.25 10.91 -18.61
N GLN A 423 16.17 10.30 -19.07
CA GLN A 423 16.15 8.98 -19.68
C GLN A 423 16.30 8.99 -21.22
N LEU A 424 15.93 10.09 -21.90
CA LEU A 424 16.00 10.20 -23.35
C LEU A 424 17.35 10.79 -23.82
N ARG A 425 18.44 10.47 -23.13
CA ARG A 425 19.80 10.85 -23.51
C ARG A 425 20.46 9.74 -24.32
N GLU A 426 21.20 10.11 -25.36
CA GLU A 426 21.92 9.15 -26.21
C GLU A 426 22.97 8.34 -25.39
N SER A 427 23.67 8.99 -24.46
CA SER A 427 24.59 8.31 -23.54
C SER A 427 23.93 7.22 -22.68
N MET A 428 22.67 7.45 -22.26
CA MET A 428 21.88 6.45 -21.52
C MET A 428 21.52 5.26 -22.45
N ALA A 429 21.07 5.56 -23.67
CA ALA A 429 20.74 4.50 -24.63
C ALA A 429 21.98 3.68 -25.02
N GLU A 430 23.15 4.30 -25.16
CA GLU A 430 24.42 3.64 -25.43
C GLU A 430 24.82 2.71 -24.27
N MET A 431 24.72 3.17 -23.03
CA MET A 431 24.99 2.37 -21.84
C MET A 431 24.02 1.18 -21.75
N ILE A 432 22.71 1.41 -21.92
CA ILE A 432 21.69 0.36 -21.91
C ILE A 432 21.97 -0.68 -22.99
N PHE A 433 22.31 -0.22 -24.19
CA PHE A 433 22.61 -1.10 -25.31
C PHE A 433 23.87 -1.95 -25.05
N SER A 434 24.94 -1.35 -24.55
CA SER A 434 26.20 -2.05 -24.21
C SER A 434 25.98 -3.13 -23.15
N GLU A 435 25.27 -2.78 -22.07
CA GLU A 435 24.94 -3.69 -20.97
C GLU A 435 24.06 -4.86 -21.46
N TRP A 436 23.01 -4.53 -22.20
CA TRP A 436 22.14 -5.54 -22.81
C TRP A 436 22.91 -6.45 -23.78
N GLN A 437 23.69 -5.90 -24.71
CA GLN A 437 24.42 -6.67 -25.71
C GLN A 437 25.43 -7.65 -25.09
N SER A 438 26.04 -7.26 -23.95
CA SER A 438 27.03 -8.08 -23.24
C SER A 438 26.43 -9.24 -22.45
N LYS A 439 25.14 -9.14 -22.05
CA LYS A 439 24.50 -10.05 -21.09
C LYS A 439 23.29 -10.80 -21.67
N LYS A 440 22.69 -10.28 -22.75
CA LYS A 440 21.47 -10.87 -23.33
C LYS A 440 21.65 -12.32 -23.75
N GLN A 441 20.54 -13.05 -23.77
CA GLN A 441 20.41 -14.31 -24.48
C GLN A 441 19.74 -14.09 -25.86
N THR A 442 18.57 -14.65 -26.12
CA THR A 442 17.96 -14.64 -27.45
C THR A 442 16.71 -13.78 -27.59
N ARG A 443 15.87 -13.68 -26.55
CA ARG A 443 14.55 -13.01 -26.58
C ARG A 443 14.35 -12.13 -25.37
N THR A 444 14.26 -10.82 -25.60
CA THR A 444 14.21 -9.83 -24.54
C THR A 444 12.85 -9.11 -24.45
N ILE A 445 12.38 -8.89 -23.23
CA ILE A 445 11.38 -7.87 -22.92
C ILE A 445 12.08 -6.73 -22.17
N GLY A 446 11.97 -5.49 -22.69
CA GLY A 446 12.48 -4.27 -22.08
C GLY A 446 11.35 -3.46 -21.43
N TYR A 447 11.37 -3.31 -20.11
CA TYR A 447 10.36 -2.55 -19.35
C TYR A 447 10.80 -1.09 -19.19
N CYS A 448 10.00 -0.18 -19.74
CA CYS A 448 10.23 1.26 -19.78
C CYS A 448 9.29 2.03 -18.85
N SER A 449 9.68 3.24 -18.48
CA SER A 449 8.89 4.15 -17.64
C SER A 449 7.82 4.92 -18.44
N SER A 450 8.01 5.09 -19.75
CA SER A 450 7.10 5.83 -20.63
C SER A 450 7.12 5.32 -22.06
N VAL A 451 6.03 5.58 -22.78
CA VAL A 451 5.93 5.26 -24.23
C VAL A 451 7.04 5.95 -25.03
N ARG A 452 7.39 7.17 -24.65
CA ARG A 452 8.49 7.93 -25.27
C ARG A 452 9.84 7.25 -25.10
N GLN A 453 10.12 6.71 -23.89
CA GLN A 453 11.34 5.95 -23.63
C GLN A 453 11.35 4.64 -24.43
N ALA A 454 10.24 3.91 -24.46
CA ALA A 454 10.14 2.67 -25.25
C ALA A 454 10.38 2.90 -26.74
N GLN A 455 9.79 3.94 -27.32
CA GLN A 455 10.00 4.33 -28.72
C GLN A 455 11.43 4.79 -28.99
N PHE A 456 12.01 5.59 -28.10
CA PHE A 456 13.37 6.07 -28.19
C PHE A 456 14.38 4.91 -28.21
N LEU A 457 14.29 3.99 -27.25
CA LEU A 457 15.16 2.83 -27.16
C LEU A 457 14.96 1.87 -28.34
N ALA A 458 13.71 1.59 -28.74
CA ALA A 458 13.45 0.75 -29.90
C ALA A 458 14.07 1.31 -31.20
N ASN A 459 14.03 2.63 -31.38
CA ASN A 459 14.64 3.30 -32.52
C ASN A 459 16.17 3.26 -32.43
N TYR A 460 16.75 3.51 -31.26
CA TYR A 460 18.20 3.43 -31.04
C TYR A 460 18.72 2.02 -31.34
N PHE A 461 18.05 0.97 -30.81
CA PHE A 461 18.42 -0.43 -31.06
C PHE A 461 18.32 -0.81 -32.55
N LYS A 462 17.29 -0.32 -33.25
CA LYS A 462 17.19 -0.49 -34.71
C LYS A 462 18.35 0.12 -35.48
N GLN A 463 18.82 1.31 -35.05
CA GLN A 463 19.99 1.96 -35.66
C GLN A 463 21.27 1.15 -35.44
N GLN A 464 21.35 0.37 -34.37
CA GLN A 464 22.43 -0.57 -34.10
C GLN A 464 22.25 -1.93 -34.80
N GLY A 465 21.23 -2.08 -35.64
CA GLY A 465 20.99 -3.31 -36.43
C GLY A 465 20.20 -4.39 -35.71
N ILE A 466 19.58 -4.07 -34.54
CA ILE A 466 18.78 -5.04 -33.76
C ILE A 466 17.32 -5.02 -34.22
N HIS A 467 16.70 -6.20 -34.30
CA HIS A 467 15.28 -6.34 -34.57
C HIS A 467 14.45 -6.00 -33.32
N ALA A 468 14.15 -4.73 -33.15
CA ALA A 468 13.46 -4.17 -31.97
C ALA A 468 12.14 -3.53 -32.35
N ILE A 469 11.16 -3.54 -31.42
CA ILE A 469 9.88 -2.80 -31.54
C ILE A 469 9.48 -2.23 -30.18
N SER A 470 8.73 -1.12 -30.17
CA SER A 470 8.04 -0.63 -28.98
C SER A 470 6.56 -0.95 -29.08
N LEU A 471 5.97 -1.39 -27.97
CA LEU A 471 4.54 -1.63 -27.82
C LEU A 471 4.02 -0.91 -26.56
N ASP A 472 2.82 -0.37 -26.68
CA ASP A 472 2.09 0.28 -25.61
C ASP A 472 0.60 -0.11 -25.63
N ALA A 473 -0.19 0.39 -24.69
CA ALA A 473 -1.61 0.10 -24.59
C ALA A 473 -2.42 0.56 -25.83
N LYS A 474 -1.94 1.57 -26.56
CA LYS A 474 -2.58 2.09 -27.78
C LYS A 474 -2.13 1.38 -29.06
N SER A 475 -1.17 0.46 -28.97
CA SER A 475 -0.72 -0.31 -30.10
C SER A 475 -1.82 -1.24 -30.59
N ASP A 476 -2.01 -1.33 -31.91
CA ASP A 476 -3.02 -2.18 -32.53
C ASP A 476 -2.92 -3.65 -32.03
N PRO A 477 -4.05 -4.29 -31.66
CA PRO A 477 -4.08 -5.67 -31.18
C PRO A 477 -3.40 -6.68 -32.13
N ASP A 478 -3.55 -6.52 -33.45
CA ASP A 478 -2.91 -7.40 -34.45
C ASP A 478 -1.40 -7.19 -34.48
N VAL A 479 -0.93 -5.95 -34.32
CA VAL A 479 0.49 -5.62 -34.19
C VAL A 479 1.05 -6.23 -32.92
N ARG A 480 0.33 -6.13 -31.78
CA ARG A 480 0.74 -6.74 -30.50
C ARG A 480 0.84 -8.27 -30.62
N LYS A 481 -0.15 -8.91 -31.27
CA LYS A 481 -0.15 -10.35 -31.53
C LYS A 481 1.00 -10.76 -32.43
N SER A 482 1.17 -10.09 -33.55
CA SER A 482 2.25 -10.34 -34.51
C SER A 482 3.63 -10.16 -33.85
N ALA A 483 3.83 -9.12 -33.07
CA ALA A 483 5.11 -8.87 -32.41
C ALA A 483 5.43 -9.96 -31.35
N ARG A 484 4.42 -10.45 -30.61
CA ARG A 484 4.60 -11.58 -29.68
C ARG A 484 5.01 -12.84 -30.41
N GLN A 485 4.34 -13.15 -31.52
CA GLN A 485 4.68 -14.32 -32.34
C GLN A 485 6.12 -14.19 -32.88
N LYS A 486 6.48 -13.04 -33.45
CA LYS A 486 7.82 -12.78 -33.98
C LYS A 486 8.91 -12.87 -32.91
N LEU A 487 8.65 -12.39 -31.68
CA LEU A 487 9.58 -12.56 -30.55
C LEU A 487 9.71 -14.06 -30.20
N ASN A 488 8.58 -14.79 -30.12
CA ASN A 488 8.60 -16.21 -29.81
C ASN A 488 9.35 -17.03 -30.88
N ASP A 489 9.23 -16.65 -32.15
CA ASP A 489 9.89 -17.32 -33.27
C ASP A 489 11.34 -16.85 -33.49
N GLY A 490 11.78 -15.80 -32.81
CA GLY A 490 13.14 -15.25 -32.88
C GLY A 490 13.37 -14.29 -34.07
N GLU A 491 12.32 -13.85 -34.73
CA GLU A 491 12.37 -12.80 -35.77
C GLU A 491 12.58 -11.39 -35.14
N LEU A 492 12.13 -11.21 -33.89
CA LEU A 492 12.45 -10.06 -33.04
C LEU A 492 13.39 -10.49 -31.91
N GLU A 493 14.35 -9.63 -31.55
CA GLU A 493 15.26 -9.85 -30.44
C GLU A 493 14.77 -9.18 -29.17
N ILE A 494 14.07 -8.03 -29.30
CA ILE A 494 13.58 -7.27 -28.16
C ILE A 494 12.28 -6.52 -28.44
N ILE A 495 11.38 -6.56 -27.46
CA ILE A 495 10.20 -5.70 -27.38
C ILE A 495 10.35 -4.76 -26.19
N PHE A 496 10.35 -3.45 -26.43
CA PHE A 496 10.25 -2.43 -25.39
C PHE A 496 8.77 -2.13 -25.10
N THR A 497 8.42 -2.06 -23.81
CA THR A 497 7.01 -1.91 -23.43
C THR A 497 6.85 -1.09 -22.15
N VAL A 498 5.66 -0.49 -21.99
CA VAL A 498 5.24 0.19 -20.78
C VAL A 498 3.97 -0.51 -20.31
N ASP A 499 4.04 -1.17 -19.14
CA ASP A 499 2.95 -1.85 -18.42
C ASP A 499 2.11 -2.89 -19.21
N LEU A 500 2.27 -2.97 -20.52
CA LEU A 500 1.47 -3.84 -21.39
C LEU A 500 1.65 -5.33 -21.08
N PHE A 501 2.83 -5.75 -20.63
CA PHE A 501 3.16 -7.15 -20.33
C PHE A 501 3.26 -7.47 -18.85
N ASN A 502 2.67 -6.61 -17.99
CA ASN A 502 2.61 -6.88 -16.55
C ASN A 502 1.64 -8.04 -16.25
N GLU A 503 0.50 -8.12 -16.99
CA GLU A 503 -0.57 -9.09 -16.77
C GLU A 503 -1.07 -9.67 -18.11
N GLY A 504 -1.62 -10.90 -18.10
CA GLY A 504 -2.34 -11.49 -19.24
C GLY A 504 -1.51 -11.88 -20.46
N VAL A 505 -0.17 -11.89 -20.44
CA VAL A 505 0.65 -12.25 -21.59
C VAL A 505 1.49 -13.50 -21.33
N ASP A 506 1.45 -14.46 -22.24
CA ASP A 506 2.23 -15.68 -22.20
C ASP A 506 3.27 -15.72 -23.35
N ILE A 507 4.57 -15.59 -23.02
CA ILE A 507 5.70 -15.77 -23.93
C ILE A 507 6.76 -16.62 -23.20
N PRO A 508 6.61 -17.95 -23.13
CA PRO A 508 7.49 -18.82 -22.33
C PRO A 508 8.97 -18.78 -22.76
N LYS A 509 9.24 -18.52 -24.04
CA LYS A 509 10.61 -18.50 -24.57
C LYS A 509 11.38 -17.22 -24.30
N VAL A 510 10.79 -16.22 -23.62
CA VAL A 510 11.55 -15.05 -23.15
C VAL A 510 12.60 -15.50 -22.14
N ASP A 511 13.84 -15.18 -22.44
CA ASP A 511 15.03 -15.61 -21.69
C ASP A 511 15.85 -14.42 -21.14
N THR A 512 15.45 -13.20 -21.50
CA THR A 512 16.10 -11.96 -21.02
C THR A 512 15.06 -10.92 -20.67
N LEU A 513 15.19 -10.33 -19.48
CA LEU A 513 14.40 -9.19 -19.01
C LEU A 513 15.32 -7.99 -18.80
N LEU A 514 14.94 -6.83 -19.32
CA LEU A 514 15.68 -5.59 -19.22
C LEU A 514 14.81 -4.52 -18.53
N PHE A 515 15.19 -4.13 -17.33
CA PHE A 515 14.51 -3.08 -16.57
C PHE A 515 15.24 -1.76 -16.71
N VAL A 516 14.69 -0.85 -17.51
CA VAL A 516 15.25 0.50 -17.77
C VAL A 516 14.39 1.59 -17.12
N ARG A 517 13.66 1.23 -16.06
CA ARG A 517 12.80 2.13 -15.31
C ARG A 517 13.04 2.05 -13.82
N PRO A 518 12.89 3.17 -13.08
CA PRO A 518 12.67 3.11 -11.64
C PRO A 518 11.42 2.24 -11.37
N THR A 519 11.60 1.11 -10.70
CA THR A 519 10.44 0.27 -10.34
C THR A 519 9.90 0.74 -9.01
N GLU A 520 8.67 1.21 -9.01
CA GLU A 520 8.00 1.81 -7.86
C GLU A 520 7.25 0.78 -7.01
N SER A 521 6.89 -0.38 -7.60
CA SER A 521 6.12 -1.43 -6.97
C SER A 521 6.84 -2.78 -7.00
N LEU A 522 7.02 -3.36 -5.79
CA LEU A 522 7.56 -4.71 -5.63
C LEU A 522 6.68 -5.77 -6.31
N ALA A 523 5.36 -5.58 -6.26
CA ALA A 523 4.39 -6.47 -6.87
C ALA A 523 4.56 -6.51 -8.39
N VAL A 524 4.62 -5.33 -9.03
CA VAL A 524 4.85 -5.23 -10.48
C VAL A 524 6.18 -5.85 -10.86
N PHE A 525 7.25 -5.58 -10.10
CA PHE A 525 8.57 -6.15 -10.35
C PHE A 525 8.56 -7.68 -10.28
N THR A 526 7.92 -8.24 -9.24
CA THR A 526 7.79 -9.70 -9.07
C THR A 526 6.97 -10.34 -10.21
N GLN A 527 5.88 -9.69 -10.63
CA GLN A 527 5.08 -10.16 -11.76
C GLN A 527 5.88 -10.16 -13.07
N GLN A 528 6.66 -9.10 -13.32
CA GLN A 528 7.51 -8.96 -14.49
C GLN A 528 8.63 -10.01 -14.52
N ILE A 529 9.33 -10.22 -13.41
CA ILE A 529 10.33 -11.29 -13.27
C ILE A 529 9.71 -12.66 -13.56
N GLY A 530 8.56 -12.95 -12.97
CA GLY A 530 7.86 -14.21 -13.17
C GLY A 530 7.52 -14.54 -14.63
N ARG A 531 7.48 -13.55 -15.55
CA ARG A 531 7.32 -13.77 -16.99
C ARG A 531 8.55 -14.44 -17.60
N GLY A 532 9.73 -13.98 -17.20
CA GLY A 532 10.98 -14.55 -17.67
C GLY A 532 11.36 -15.88 -17.02
N LEU A 533 10.74 -16.27 -15.89
CA LEU A 533 11.09 -17.50 -15.17
C LEU A 533 10.30 -18.74 -15.61
N ARG A 534 9.41 -18.63 -16.61
CA ARG A 534 8.70 -19.80 -17.14
C ARG A 534 9.63 -20.80 -17.78
N LEU A 535 9.36 -22.07 -17.55
CA LEU A 535 10.08 -23.17 -18.23
C LEU A 535 9.70 -23.18 -19.71
N ALA A 536 10.69 -23.35 -20.57
CA ALA A 536 10.51 -23.57 -22.00
C ALA A 536 11.64 -24.45 -22.55
N ASP A 537 11.37 -25.16 -23.63
CA ASP A 537 12.37 -25.99 -24.27
C ASP A 537 13.55 -25.14 -24.77
N GLY A 538 14.76 -25.57 -24.43
CA GLY A 538 16.01 -24.89 -24.76
C GLY A 538 16.33 -23.64 -23.94
N LYS A 539 15.63 -23.44 -22.80
CA LYS A 539 15.86 -22.35 -21.88
C LYS A 539 16.42 -22.86 -20.55
N ASP A 540 17.71 -22.67 -20.34
CA ASP A 540 18.40 -23.12 -19.11
C ASP A 540 18.19 -22.15 -17.94
N HIS A 541 18.17 -20.84 -18.21
CA HIS A 541 17.96 -19.80 -17.20
C HIS A 541 17.38 -18.52 -17.82
N CYS A 542 17.00 -17.57 -17.00
CA CYS A 542 16.59 -16.22 -17.41
C CYS A 542 17.68 -15.21 -16.99
N VAL A 543 18.08 -14.36 -17.91
CA VAL A 543 18.92 -13.19 -17.60
C VAL A 543 18.04 -12.00 -17.23
N ILE A 544 18.34 -11.37 -16.11
CA ILE A 544 17.66 -10.16 -15.64
C ILE A 544 18.69 -9.03 -15.56
N ILE A 545 18.53 -8.00 -16.37
CA ILE A 545 19.38 -6.80 -16.39
C ILE A 545 18.57 -5.67 -15.80
N ASP A 546 18.99 -5.11 -14.69
CA ASP A 546 18.25 -4.10 -13.96
C ASP A 546 19.11 -2.87 -13.68
N LEU A 547 18.68 -1.71 -14.21
CA LEU A 547 19.33 -0.43 -13.96
C LEU A 547 18.92 0.11 -12.60
N ILE A 548 19.90 0.30 -11.73
CA ILE A 548 19.71 0.71 -10.33
C ILE A 548 20.38 2.05 -10.09
N GLY A 549 19.55 3.06 -9.85
CA GLY A 549 19.98 4.41 -9.49
C GLY A 549 19.48 4.83 -8.10
N ASN A 550 19.67 6.11 -7.76
CA ASN A 550 19.27 6.68 -6.47
C ASN A 550 17.76 7.05 -6.40
N TYR A 551 16.90 6.34 -7.15
CA TYR A 551 15.46 6.56 -7.12
C TYR A 551 14.82 5.99 -5.85
N ARG A 552 13.61 6.51 -5.53
CA ARG A 552 12.85 6.01 -4.38
C ARG A 552 12.63 4.50 -4.50
N ASN A 553 12.71 3.80 -3.36
CA ASN A 553 12.43 2.37 -3.25
C ASN A 553 13.39 1.46 -4.05
N ALA A 554 14.54 1.95 -4.49
CA ALA A 554 15.53 1.10 -5.16
C ALA A 554 16.01 -0.06 -4.27
N ASP A 555 16.02 0.13 -2.95
CA ASP A 555 16.36 -0.89 -1.95
C ASP A 555 15.26 -1.95 -1.79
N LEU A 556 14.00 -1.67 -2.13
CA LEU A 556 12.90 -2.64 -2.00
C LEU A 556 13.06 -3.84 -2.94
N LYS A 557 13.69 -3.68 -4.10
CA LYS A 557 13.90 -4.77 -5.06
C LYS A 557 14.66 -5.95 -4.45
N TRP A 558 15.53 -5.69 -3.48
CA TRP A 558 16.32 -6.73 -2.79
C TRP A 558 15.47 -7.62 -1.89
N ARG A 559 14.33 -7.13 -1.41
CA ARG A 559 13.39 -7.91 -0.60
C ARG A 559 12.78 -9.08 -1.39
N VAL A 560 12.73 -8.97 -2.73
CA VAL A 560 12.24 -10.05 -3.61
C VAL A 560 13.14 -11.28 -3.52
N PHE A 561 14.44 -11.08 -3.31
CA PHE A 561 15.45 -12.15 -3.25
C PHE A 561 15.76 -12.63 -1.81
N SER A 562 15.09 -12.08 -0.79
CA SER A 562 15.27 -12.46 0.62
C SER A 562 13.98 -13.06 1.18
N PRO A 563 13.88 -14.40 1.33
CA PRO A 563 12.64 -15.05 1.78
C PRO A 563 12.33 -14.87 3.26
N GLU A 564 13.28 -14.48 4.11
CA GLU A 564 13.09 -14.35 5.56
C GLU A 564 13.48 -12.96 6.05
N ASP A 565 12.54 -12.33 6.77
CA ASP A 565 12.75 -11.24 7.72
C ASP A 565 13.25 -9.89 7.23
N GLY A 566 13.06 -9.41 6.08
CA GLY A 566 13.27 -7.96 5.77
C GLY A 566 14.38 -7.22 6.55
N THR A 567 15.08 -7.92 7.42
CA THR A 567 16.24 -7.43 8.15
C THR A 567 17.43 -7.50 7.21
N ALA A 568 17.84 -6.35 6.73
CA ALA A 568 19.06 -6.13 5.98
C ALA A 568 20.32 -6.63 6.73
N LYS A 569 20.50 -7.91 6.84
CA LYS A 569 21.83 -8.51 7.13
C LYS A 569 22.68 -8.47 5.87
N GLY A 570 22.65 -7.32 5.20
CA GLY A 570 23.56 -6.98 4.12
C GLY A 570 23.33 -7.74 2.81
N VAL A 571 23.53 -7.05 1.71
CA VAL A 571 23.63 -7.62 0.35
C VAL A 571 24.57 -8.84 0.28
N ALA A 572 25.53 -8.96 1.20
CA ALA A 572 26.47 -10.07 1.30
C ALA A 572 25.84 -11.44 1.68
N ASN A 573 24.66 -11.46 2.30
CA ASN A 573 24.02 -12.70 2.73
C ASN A 573 22.92 -13.19 1.77
N ILE A 574 22.56 -12.41 0.75
CA ILE A 574 21.52 -12.79 -0.22
C ILE A 574 22.00 -13.97 -1.07
N THR A 575 23.28 -14.01 -1.42
CA THR A 575 23.87 -15.08 -2.25
C THR A 575 23.82 -16.45 -1.59
N ASP A 576 23.86 -16.52 -0.26
CA ASP A 576 23.85 -17.79 0.48
C ASP A 576 22.46 -18.43 0.57
N ALA A 577 21.40 -17.64 0.31
CA ALA A 577 20.00 -18.08 0.39
C ALA A 577 19.36 -18.36 -0.99
N LEU A 578 20.10 -18.18 -2.08
CA LEU A 578 19.59 -18.39 -3.42
C LEU A 578 19.43 -19.88 -3.75
N PRO A 579 18.38 -20.25 -4.53
CA PRO A 579 18.28 -21.58 -5.12
C PRO A 579 19.53 -21.93 -5.95
N MET A 580 19.81 -23.24 -6.09
CA MET A 580 20.88 -23.73 -6.94
C MET A 580 20.70 -23.19 -8.37
N ASP A 581 21.80 -22.83 -9.04
CA ASP A 581 21.83 -22.25 -10.39
C ASP A 581 21.31 -20.81 -10.53
N CYS A 582 20.94 -20.12 -9.43
CA CYS A 582 20.67 -18.70 -9.43
C CYS A 582 21.92 -17.89 -9.06
N GLU A 583 22.15 -16.80 -9.79
CA GLU A 583 23.29 -15.90 -9.58
C GLU A 583 22.83 -14.45 -9.47
N ILE A 584 23.50 -13.66 -8.61
CA ILE A 584 23.32 -12.21 -8.51
C ILE A 584 24.68 -11.52 -8.68
N HIS A 585 24.80 -10.71 -9.70
CA HIS A 585 25.97 -9.89 -10.01
C HIS A 585 25.63 -8.42 -9.85
N LEU A 586 26.39 -7.69 -9.04
CA LEU A 586 26.13 -6.27 -8.76
C LEU A 586 27.35 -5.44 -9.07
N ASP A 587 27.18 -4.32 -9.70
CA ASP A 587 28.20 -3.29 -9.79
C ASP A 587 28.55 -2.81 -8.36
N THR A 588 29.83 -2.54 -8.12
CA THR A 588 30.29 -2.10 -6.79
C THR A 588 29.56 -0.84 -6.32
N GLN A 589 29.26 0.08 -7.25
CA GLN A 589 28.51 1.31 -6.97
C GLN A 589 27.06 1.01 -6.56
N VAL A 590 26.44 -0.03 -7.09
CA VAL A 590 25.10 -0.50 -6.65
C VAL A 590 25.16 -1.02 -5.22
N VAL A 591 26.21 -1.79 -4.88
CA VAL A 591 26.38 -2.29 -3.51
C VAL A 591 26.53 -1.14 -2.52
N ASP A 592 27.35 -0.14 -2.85
CA ASP A 592 27.56 1.04 -2.01
C ASP A 592 26.27 1.86 -1.86
N LEU A 593 25.53 2.09 -2.96
CA LEU A 593 24.26 2.79 -2.97
C LEU A 593 23.23 2.09 -2.07
N VAL A 594 23.02 0.81 -2.27
CA VAL A 594 22.06 0.00 -1.49
C VAL A 594 22.47 -0.05 -0.02
N GLN A 595 23.74 -0.23 0.29
CA GLN A 595 24.24 -0.20 1.69
C GLN A 595 24.01 1.18 2.33
N HIS A 596 24.18 2.27 1.59
CA HIS A 596 23.88 3.61 2.08
C HIS A 596 22.38 3.76 2.39
N MET A 597 21.52 3.34 1.51
CA MET A 597 20.07 3.36 1.70
C MET A 597 19.64 2.50 2.92
N ILE A 598 20.19 1.30 3.06
CA ILE A 598 19.93 0.40 4.20
C ILE A 598 20.44 1.00 5.52
N ARG A 599 21.64 1.63 5.54
CA ARG A 599 22.20 2.25 6.76
C ARG A 599 21.33 3.41 7.28
N LYS A 600 20.57 4.07 6.41
CA LYS A 600 19.64 5.14 6.77
C LYS A 600 18.53 4.67 7.72
N TYR A 601 18.17 3.36 7.73
CA TYR A 601 17.04 2.78 8.47
C TYR A 601 17.44 1.90 9.67
N ARG A 602 18.57 2.17 10.34
CA ARG A 602 19.13 1.26 11.37
C ARG A 602 18.46 1.26 12.74
N LYS A 603 17.71 2.26 13.13
CA LYS A 603 17.02 2.24 14.43
C LYS A 603 15.68 1.52 14.30
N PRO A 604 15.36 0.56 15.19
CA PRO A 604 14.08 -0.16 15.11
C PRO A 604 12.86 0.77 15.02
N LYS A 605 12.93 1.91 15.70
CA LYS A 605 11.90 2.95 15.67
C LYS A 605 11.75 3.58 14.28
N ASP A 606 12.87 3.90 13.62
CA ASP A 606 12.88 4.51 12.29
C ASP A 606 12.42 3.49 11.22
N VAL A 607 12.76 2.21 11.38
CA VAL A 607 12.29 1.11 10.51
C VAL A 607 10.77 0.98 10.59
N LEU A 608 10.20 0.97 11.79
CA LEU A 608 8.76 0.91 11.99
C LEU A 608 8.04 2.11 11.40
N LEU A 609 8.59 3.32 11.58
CA LEU A 609 8.05 4.54 10.98
C LEU A 609 8.15 4.53 9.45
N SER A 610 9.26 4.03 8.90
CA SER A 610 9.40 3.89 7.44
C SER A 610 8.32 2.98 6.86
N HIS A 611 8.14 1.79 7.44
CA HIS A 611 7.07 0.87 7.01
C HIS A 611 5.67 1.45 7.22
N TYR A 612 5.47 2.25 8.27
CA TYR A 612 4.20 2.96 8.46
C TYR A 612 3.93 3.96 7.33
N TYR A 613 4.94 4.76 6.96
CA TYR A 613 4.79 5.72 5.85
C TYR A 613 4.66 5.02 4.49
N GLU A 614 5.36 3.90 4.30
CA GLU A 614 5.18 3.03 3.13
C GLU A 614 3.73 2.54 3.07
N SER A 615 3.25 1.86 4.11
CA SER A 615 1.88 1.35 4.18
C SER A 615 0.83 2.46 4.01
N LYS A 616 1.09 3.64 4.60
CA LYS A 616 0.20 4.79 4.44
C LYS A 616 0.19 5.34 3.02
N ALA A 617 1.37 5.46 2.38
CA ALA A 617 1.47 5.90 1.00
C ALA A 617 0.75 4.93 0.06
N ASP A 618 0.91 3.65 0.33
CA ASP A 618 0.32 2.57 -0.42
C ASP A 618 -1.21 2.53 -0.31
N LEU A 619 -1.73 2.76 0.89
CA LEU A 619 -3.17 2.80 1.16
C LEU A 619 -3.82 4.14 0.79
N GLY A 620 -3.04 5.19 0.56
CA GLY A 620 -3.55 6.55 0.46
C GLY A 620 -4.21 7.07 1.75
N ARG A 621 -4.14 6.29 2.85
CA ARG A 621 -4.71 6.56 4.16
C ARG A 621 -3.90 5.93 5.28
N ARG A 622 -4.25 6.23 6.51
CA ARG A 622 -3.71 5.55 7.69
C ARG A 622 -4.06 4.04 7.63
N PRO A 623 -3.07 3.13 7.74
CA PRO A 623 -3.34 1.71 7.90
C PRO A 623 -4.06 1.44 9.23
N THR A 624 -4.96 0.46 9.26
CA THR A 624 -5.43 -0.09 10.54
C THR A 624 -4.33 -0.92 11.18
N TYR A 625 -4.44 -1.22 12.48
CA TYR A 625 -3.43 -2.02 13.18
C TYR A 625 -3.26 -3.41 12.53
N LEU A 626 -4.37 -4.03 12.11
CA LEU A 626 -4.32 -5.32 11.43
C LEU A 626 -3.67 -5.22 10.05
N GLU A 627 -4.04 -4.23 9.26
CA GLU A 627 -3.40 -3.97 7.96
C GLU A 627 -1.90 -3.76 8.11
N PHE A 628 -1.47 -2.92 9.05
CA PHE A 628 -0.05 -2.71 9.31
C PHE A 628 0.67 -4.01 9.70
N HIS A 629 0.03 -4.86 10.52
CA HIS A 629 0.57 -6.18 10.88
C HIS A 629 0.76 -7.10 9.68
N LEU A 630 -0.24 -7.15 8.80
CA LEU A 630 -0.23 -8.06 7.65
C LEU A 630 0.71 -7.60 6.53
N GLN A 631 0.93 -6.29 6.44
CA GLN A 631 1.67 -5.65 5.34
C GLN A 631 3.17 -5.53 5.59
N THR A 632 3.57 -5.51 6.85
CA THR A 632 4.97 -5.26 7.18
C THR A 632 5.69 -6.55 7.52
N PRO A 633 6.92 -6.74 7.01
CA PRO A 633 7.75 -7.88 7.40
C PRO A 633 8.29 -7.73 8.84
N VAL A 634 7.91 -6.67 9.54
CA VAL A 634 8.42 -6.37 10.88
C VAL A 634 7.56 -7.06 11.93
N ASP A 635 8.19 -7.63 12.93
CA ASP A 635 7.46 -8.13 14.10
C ASP A 635 6.70 -6.97 14.77
N THR A 636 5.38 -6.98 14.62
CA THR A 636 4.51 -5.94 15.18
C THR A 636 4.53 -5.88 16.71
N LEU A 637 5.04 -6.91 17.40
CA LEU A 637 5.34 -6.82 18.82
C LEU A 637 6.42 -5.78 19.13
N SER A 638 7.29 -5.46 18.16
CA SER A 638 8.27 -4.39 18.29
C SER A 638 7.63 -3.01 18.43
N ILE A 639 6.42 -2.78 17.87
CA ILE A 639 5.67 -1.54 18.07
C ILE A 639 5.46 -1.25 19.55
N ARG A 640 5.05 -2.27 20.31
CA ARG A 640 4.83 -2.11 21.77
C ARG A 640 6.11 -1.82 22.53
N ARG A 641 7.24 -2.35 22.06
CA ARG A 641 8.54 -2.11 22.67
C ARG A 641 9.05 -0.71 22.37
N GLU A 642 8.91 -0.25 21.13
CA GLU A 642 9.50 1.00 20.65
C GLU A 642 8.58 2.22 20.91
N PHE A 643 7.26 2.05 20.81
CA PHE A 643 6.26 3.14 20.91
C PHE A 643 5.27 2.96 22.06
N GLY A 644 5.18 1.77 22.67
CA GLY A 644 4.22 1.48 23.75
C GLY A 644 2.84 1.04 23.24
N SER A 645 2.36 1.56 22.11
CA SER A 645 1.10 1.19 21.45
C SER A 645 1.16 1.53 19.95
N TYR A 646 0.23 0.98 19.19
CA TYR A 646 0.09 1.30 17.76
C TYR A 646 -0.28 2.77 17.53
N PHE A 647 -1.20 3.30 18.32
CA PHE A 647 -1.61 4.71 18.18
C PHE A 647 -0.54 5.71 18.61
N ASN A 648 0.40 5.31 19.48
CA ASN A 648 1.59 6.12 19.77
C ASN A 648 2.56 6.16 18.56
N LEU A 649 2.65 5.07 17.79
CA LEU A 649 3.41 5.07 16.53
C LEU A 649 2.77 6.05 15.54
N ILE A 650 1.43 6.05 15.40
CA ILE A 650 0.70 6.96 14.53
C ILE A 650 0.89 8.43 15.00
N GLN A 651 0.88 8.66 16.31
CA GLN A 651 1.17 9.98 16.88
C GLN A 651 2.58 10.45 16.55
N GLU A 652 3.58 9.59 16.70
CA GLU A 652 4.97 9.89 16.34
C GLU A 652 5.13 10.15 14.84
N ALA A 653 4.34 9.47 14.01
CA ALA A 653 4.26 9.71 12.57
C ALA A 653 3.58 11.06 12.22
N GLY A 654 3.03 11.77 13.21
CA GLY A 654 2.34 13.06 12.98
C GLY A 654 0.99 12.92 12.29
N ASP A 655 0.33 11.78 12.44
CA ASP A 655 -0.84 11.37 11.65
C ASP A 655 -2.15 11.37 12.46
N LEU A 656 -2.13 11.98 13.63
CA LEU A 656 -3.31 12.20 14.44
C LEU A 656 -3.76 13.67 14.36
N SER A 657 -5.06 13.88 14.23
CA SER A 657 -5.68 15.20 14.43
C SER A 657 -5.56 15.61 15.92
N THR A 658 -5.73 16.90 16.20
CA THR A 658 -5.72 17.40 17.56
C THR A 658 -6.76 16.70 18.46
N HIS A 659 -7.91 16.37 17.90
CA HIS A 659 -8.96 15.64 18.62
C HIS A 659 -8.51 14.20 18.93
N GLU A 660 -7.93 13.50 17.97
CA GLU A 660 -7.40 12.15 18.14
C GLU A 660 -6.24 12.11 19.15
N GLU A 661 -5.34 13.11 19.15
CA GLU A 661 -4.27 13.22 20.15
C GLU A 661 -4.84 13.39 21.57
N ARG A 662 -5.94 14.15 21.72
CA ARG A 662 -6.65 14.29 23.00
C ARG A 662 -7.22 12.92 23.42
N ILE A 663 -7.92 12.23 22.55
CA ILE A 663 -8.50 10.90 22.83
C ILE A 663 -7.40 9.92 23.19
N LEU A 664 -6.29 9.87 22.45
CA LEU A 664 -5.16 9.00 22.75
C LEU A 664 -4.61 9.25 24.17
N ARG A 665 -4.48 10.50 24.55
CA ARG A 665 -3.99 10.89 25.89
C ARG A 665 -5.03 10.55 26.98
N ASP A 666 -6.29 10.92 26.77
CA ASP A 666 -7.33 10.81 27.80
C ASP A 666 -7.75 9.36 28.05
N TYR A 667 -7.72 8.52 27.00
CA TYR A 667 -8.05 7.08 27.06
C TYR A 667 -6.82 6.17 26.91
N GLN A 668 -5.60 6.67 27.13
CA GLN A 668 -4.36 5.90 26.94
C GLN A 668 -4.32 4.61 27.78
N ALA A 669 -4.79 4.67 29.02
CA ALA A 669 -4.85 3.51 29.90
C ALA A 669 -5.70 2.38 29.31
N TRP A 670 -6.81 2.73 28.67
CA TRP A 670 -7.68 1.77 27.98
C TRP A 670 -7.00 1.13 26.76
N PHE A 671 -6.42 1.91 25.88
CA PHE A 671 -5.73 1.39 24.70
C PHE A 671 -4.58 0.45 25.10
N ILE A 672 -3.80 0.82 26.10
CA ILE A 672 -2.75 -0.04 26.65
C ILE A 672 -3.32 -1.35 27.21
N GLU A 673 -4.44 -1.29 27.94
CA GLU A 673 -5.07 -2.51 28.47
C GLU A 673 -5.53 -3.43 27.34
N VAL A 674 -6.26 -2.92 26.35
CA VAL A 674 -6.73 -3.76 25.24
C VAL A 674 -5.56 -4.35 24.44
N GLU A 675 -4.47 -3.61 24.21
CA GLU A 675 -3.29 -4.11 23.53
C GLU A 675 -2.47 -5.12 24.36
N LYS A 676 -2.39 -4.95 25.69
CA LYS A 676 -1.46 -5.71 26.54
C LYS A 676 -2.11 -6.80 27.37
N THR A 677 -3.44 -6.81 27.51
CA THR A 677 -4.12 -7.84 28.33
C THR A 677 -3.72 -9.23 27.90
N SER A 678 -3.44 -10.11 28.86
CA SER A 678 -2.97 -11.47 28.58
C SER A 678 -4.03 -12.32 27.91
N MET A 679 -3.65 -13.03 26.84
CA MET A 679 -4.54 -13.92 26.07
C MET A 679 -3.94 -15.33 26.01
N THR A 680 -4.31 -16.17 26.99
CA THR A 680 -4.08 -17.63 26.89
C THR A 680 -5.11 -18.27 25.96
N LYS A 681 -6.33 -17.77 25.97
CA LYS A 681 -7.42 -18.04 25.03
C LYS A 681 -7.94 -16.71 24.48
N SER A 682 -8.63 -16.70 23.35
CA SER A 682 -9.15 -15.47 22.76
C SER A 682 -10.32 -14.84 23.53
N TYR A 683 -10.80 -15.47 24.58
CA TYR A 683 -12.06 -15.19 25.26
C TYR A 683 -12.30 -13.72 25.64
N LYS A 684 -11.27 -12.98 26.11
CA LYS A 684 -11.40 -11.55 26.44
C LYS A 684 -11.68 -10.71 25.19
N MET A 685 -10.93 -10.97 24.11
CA MET A 685 -11.14 -10.24 22.85
C MET A 685 -12.42 -10.68 22.14
N THR A 686 -12.83 -11.95 22.29
CA THR A 686 -14.14 -12.43 21.80
C THR A 686 -15.28 -11.76 22.57
N LEU A 687 -15.17 -11.58 23.88
CA LEU A 687 -16.14 -10.81 24.67
C LEU A 687 -16.21 -9.35 24.21
N LEU A 688 -15.06 -8.71 24.06
CA LEU A 688 -14.96 -7.32 23.55
C LEU A 688 -15.55 -7.22 22.14
N HIS A 689 -15.24 -8.15 21.25
CA HIS A 689 -15.83 -8.21 19.92
C HIS A 689 -17.36 -8.24 19.97
N CYS A 690 -17.95 -9.07 20.84
CA CYS A 690 -19.40 -9.12 21.01
C CYS A 690 -19.98 -7.83 21.62
N MET A 691 -19.29 -7.20 22.57
CA MET A 691 -19.72 -5.91 23.13
C MET A 691 -19.69 -4.81 22.07
N LEU A 692 -18.69 -4.79 21.19
CA LEU A 692 -18.57 -3.83 20.09
C LEU A 692 -19.72 -3.93 19.05
N GLN A 693 -20.42 -5.06 18.95
CA GLN A 693 -21.62 -5.15 18.10
C GLN A 693 -22.78 -4.23 18.55
N ARG A 694 -22.70 -3.69 19.78
CA ARG A 694 -23.72 -2.76 20.31
C ARG A 694 -23.57 -1.32 19.76
N GLY A 695 -22.49 -1.05 19.03
CA GLY A 695 -22.23 0.27 18.44
C GLY A 695 -21.55 1.27 19.39
N PRO A 696 -21.17 2.46 18.86
CA PRO A 696 -20.27 3.42 19.53
C PRO A 696 -20.72 3.92 20.91
N SER A 697 -22.04 4.04 21.14
CA SER A 697 -22.59 4.59 22.38
C SER A 697 -22.83 3.56 23.48
N GLU A 698 -22.81 2.26 23.15
CA GLU A 698 -23.29 1.19 24.06
C GLU A 698 -22.23 0.12 24.39
N TRP A 699 -21.16 -0.01 23.60
CA TRP A 699 -20.22 -1.13 23.74
C TRP A 699 -19.51 -1.20 25.09
N TYR A 700 -19.30 -0.10 25.76
CA TYR A 700 -18.61 -0.02 27.07
C TYR A 700 -19.54 -0.14 28.27
N LYS A 701 -20.85 -0.01 28.07
CA LYS A 701 -21.88 -0.02 29.11
C LYS A 701 -22.16 -1.43 29.66
N PRO A 702 -22.74 -1.53 30.87
CA PRO A 702 -23.05 -2.81 31.51
C PRO A 702 -23.77 -3.79 30.59
N ILE A 703 -23.38 -5.07 30.68
CA ILE A 703 -23.95 -6.16 29.93
C ILE A 703 -23.96 -7.45 30.77
N LEU A 704 -24.99 -8.26 30.60
CA LEU A 704 -25.08 -9.59 31.20
C LEU A 704 -24.44 -10.64 30.28
N ALA A 705 -23.88 -11.71 30.84
CA ALA A 705 -23.26 -12.78 30.07
C ALA A 705 -24.23 -13.47 29.11
N GLU A 706 -25.53 -13.56 29.48
CA GLU A 706 -26.60 -14.11 28.67
C GLU A 706 -26.81 -13.33 27.35
N GLU A 707 -26.62 -12.01 27.38
CA GLU A 707 -26.85 -11.14 26.22
C GLU A 707 -25.76 -11.33 25.14
N VAL A 708 -24.55 -11.64 25.55
CA VAL A 708 -23.41 -11.87 24.61
C VAL A 708 -23.19 -13.35 24.31
N ALA A 709 -23.93 -14.27 24.97
CA ALA A 709 -23.68 -15.70 24.88
C ALA A 709 -23.79 -16.26 23.45
N GLN A 710 -24.77 -15.80 22.69
CA GLN A 710 -24.96 -16.23 21.30
C GLN A 710 -23.81 -15.75 20.42
N CYS A 711 -23.51 -14.47 20.41
CA CYS A 711 -22.40 -13.90 19.64
C CYS A 711 -21.07 -14.59 19.99
N PHE A 712 -20.79 -14.78 21.28
CA PHE A 712 -19.57 -15.42 21.76
C PHE A 712 -19.45 -16.88 21.28
N TYR A 713 -20.55 -17.62 21.34
CA TYR A 713 -20.61 -18.98 20.85
C TYR A 713 -20.43 -19.05 19.34
N GLU A 714 -21.19 -18.27 18.57
CA GLU A 714 -21.11 -18.24 17.10
C GLU A 714 -19.71 -17.86 16.63
N PHE A 715 -19.07 -16.88 17.24
CA PHE A 715 -17.72 -16.48 16.89
C PHE A 715 -16.70 -17.61 17.08
N LEU A 716 -16.72 -18.30 18.22
CA LEU A 716 -15.76 -19.36 18.53
C LEU A 716 -16.14 -20.70 17.90
N TRP A 717 -17.44 -21.01 17.81
CA TRP A 717 -17.91 -22.29 17.30
C TRP A 717 -18.02 -22.32 15.78
N GLY A 718 -18.25 -21.18 15.15
CA GLY A 718 -18.50 -21.05 13.72
C GLY A 718 -17.33 -21.48 12.81
N LYS A 719 -16.11 -21.54 13.34
CA LYS A 719 -14.95 -22.01 12.58
C LYS A 719 -14.19 -23.10 13.36
N LYS A 720 -13.80 -24.19 12.67
CA LYS A 720 -13.12 -25.34 13.28
C LYS A 720 -11.83 -24.94 13.98
N TYR A 721 -10.97 -24.17 13.34
CA TYR A 721 -9.69 -23.74 13.91
C TYR A 721 -9.86 -22.91 15.20
N ARG A 722 -10.91 -22.08 15.32
CA ARG A 722 -11.18 -21.31 16.54
C ARG A 722 -11.61 -22.24 17.68
N ARG A 723 -12.45 -23.25 17.37
CA ARG A 723 -12.85 -24.30 18.34
C ARG A 723 -11.65 -25.06 18.86
N ASP A 724 -10.80 -25.54 17.97
CA ASP A 724 -9.65 -26.38 18.31
C ASP A 724 -8.61 -25.62 19.13
N ILE A 725 -8.40 -24.35 18.86
CA ILE A 725 -7.48 -23.50 19.61
C ILE A 725 -8.02 -23.10 20.98
N ASP A 726 -9.29 -22.75 21.08
CA ASP A 726 -9.84 -22.13 22.29
C ASP A 726 -10.64 -23.08 23.20
N PHE A 727 -11.18 -24.18 22.67
CA PHE A 727 -11.87 -25.17 23.47
C PHE A 727 -11.04 -26.44 23.62
N THR A 728 -10.95 -26.95 24.85
CA THR A 728 -10.42 -28.29 25.11
C THR A 728 -11.39 -29.36 24.58
N PRO A 729 -10.97 -30.60 24.29
CA PRO A 729 -11.88 -31.66 23.84
C PRO A 729 -13.10 -31.85 24.73
N ALA A 730 -12.97 -31.73 26.04
CA ALA A 730 -14.10 -31.81 26.99
C ALA A 730 -15.07 -30.63 26.83
N GLN A 731 -14.54 -29.44 26.56
CA GLN A 731 -15.36 -28.24 26.29
C GLN A 731 -16.04 -28.32 24.93
N GLN A 732 -15.39 -28.88 23.90
CA GLN A 732 -16.06 -29.12 22.61
C GLN A 732 -17.24 -30.06 22.72
N ILE A 733 -17.14 -31.12 23.52
CA ILE A 733 -18.29 -32.00 23.84
C ILE A 733 -19.36 -31.22 24.58
N LYS A 734 -18.97 -30.42 25.60
CA LYS A 734 -19.89 -29.62 26.42
C LYS A 734 -20.69 -28.62 25.62
N PHE A 735 -20.07 -27.95 24.64
CA PHE A 735 -20.62 -26.89 23.82
C PHE A 735 -21.00 -27.34 22.41
N SER A 736 -21.11 -28.66 22.15
CA SER A 736 -21.49 -29.22 20.84
C SER A 736 -22.87 -28.73 20.33
N ARG A 737 -23.71 -28.25 21.22
CA ARG A 737 -24.97 -27.53 20.91
C ARG A 737 -25.01 -26.25 21.74
N PHE A 738 -25.54 -25.20 21.13
CA PHE A 738 -25.74 -23.93 21.84
C PHE A 738 -26.72 -24.11 23.02
N ASP A 739 -26.27 -23.65 24.17
CA ASP A 739 -27.03 -23.60 25.41
C ASP A 739 -26.68 -22.27 26.10
N GLN A 740 -27.59 -21.30 26.03
CA GLN A 740 -27.35 -19.96 26.51
C GLN A 740 -26.85 -19.92 27.96
N GLN A 741 -27.44 -20.70 28.86
CA GLN A 741 -27.04 -20.71 30.27
C GLN A 741 -25.64 -21.28 30.50
N LYS A 742 -25.26 -22.33 29.75
CA LYS A 742 -23.94 -22.94 29.86
C LYS A 742 -22.88 -22.03 29.28
N VAL A 743 -23.15 -21.37 28.16
CA VAL A 743 -22.24 -20.41 27.53
C VAL A 743 -22.08 -19.15 28.39
N ALA A 744 -23.22 -18.59 28.88
CA ALA A 744 -23.18 -17.43 29.78
C ALA A 744 -22.35 -17.74 31.04
N LYS A 745 -22.54 -18.89 31.67
CA LYS A 745 -21.75 -19.33 32.81
C LYS A 745 -20.23 -19.44 32.48
N HIS A 746 -19.93 -19.91 31.27
CA HIS A 746 -18.54 -19.98 30.81
C HIS A 746 -17.93 -18.59 30.62
N ILE A 747 -18.69 -17.62 30.11
CA ILE A 747 -18.28 -16.22 29.94
C ILE A 747 -18.06 -15.56 31.30
N GLU A 748 -18.96 -15.74 32.26
CA GLU A 748 -18.81 -15.23 33.63
C GLU A 748 -17.51 -15.77 34.27
N ASP A 749 -17.33 -17.10 34.26
CA ASP A 749 -16.24 -17.77 34.96
C ASP A 749 -14.86 -17.57 34.33
N ASN A 750 -14.81 -17.15 33.03
CA ASN A 750 -13.55 -16.96 32.31
C ASN A 750 -13.31 -15.49 31.93
N PRO A 751 -13.80 -14.94 30.76
CA PRO A 751 -13.38 -13.59 30.36
C PRO A 751 -13.81 -12.51 31.36
N MET A 752 -15.05 -12.53 31.85
CA MET A 752 -15.54 -11.45 32.73
C MET A 752 -14.77 -11.41 34.04
N LYS A 753 -14.71 -12.54 34.75
CA LYS A 753 -14.02 -12.66 36.04
C LYS A 753 -12.51 -12.43 35.94
N PHE A 754 -11.84 -13.01 34.92
CA PHE A 754 -10.40 -12.89 34.80
C PHE A 754 -9.95 -11.56 34.19
N TRP A 755 -10.82 -10.83 33.52
CA TRP A 755 -10.48 -9.52 33.03
C TRP A 755 -10.65 -8.46 34.12
N SER A 756 -11.75 -8.47 34.85
CA SER A 756 -11.99 -7.52 35.95
C SER A 756 -11.03 -7.68 37.14
N GLY A 757 -10.45 -8.86 37.36
CA GLY A 757 -9.58 -9.12 38.51
C GLY A 757 -8.13 -8.61 38.37
N LYS A 758 -7.73 -8.02 37.23
CA LYS A 758 -6.33 -7.66 36.94
C LYS A 758 -6.08 -6.18 36.63
N VAL A 759 -7.11 -5.37 36.46
CA VAL A 759 -6.98 -4.00 35.95
C VAL A 759 -7.51 -3.02 36.98
N ASP A 760 -6.66 -2.12 37.42
CA ASP A 760 -7.00 -1.10 38.42
C ASP A 760 -8.13 -0.19 37.90
N GLY A 761 -9.37 -0.62 38.14
CA GLY A 761 -10.58 0.17 37.98
C GLY A 761 -11.18 0.24 36.56
N LEU A 762 -10.47 -0.11 35.48
CA LEU A 762 -10.96 0.06 34.12
C LEU A 762 -12.00 -0.99 33.69
N VAL A 763 -11.98 -2.18 34.29
CA VAL A 763 -12.85 -3.29 33.92
C VAL A 763 -13.59 -3.77 35.17
N ARG A 764 -14.88 -3.75 35.14
CA ARG A 764 -15.75 -4.13 36.24
C ARG A 764 -16.58 -5.37 35.93
N PHE A 765 -16.76 -6.20 36.95
CA PHE A 765 -17.71 -7.33 36.93
C PHE A 765 -18.34 -7.44 38.31
N GLU A 766 -19.51 -6.90 38.48
CA GLU A 766 -20.25 -6.86 39.75
C GLU A 766 -21.72 -7.20 39.49
N ASN A 767 -22.37 -7.88 40.41
CA ASN A 767 -23.78 -8.27 40.30
C ASN A 767 -24.15 -8.97 38.98
N LYS A 768 -23.22 -9.71 38.39
CA LYS A 768 -23.30 -10.37 37.07
C LYS A 768 -23.25 -9.43 35.85
N GLU A 769 -23.15 -8.13 36.07
CA GLU A 769 -22.96 -7.16 35.01
C GLU A 769 -21.47 -6.92 34.78
N PHE A 770 -21.08 -6.82 33.51
CA PHE A 770 -19.71 -6.54 33.07
C PHE A 770 -19.69 -5.27 32.24
N TRP A 771 -18.76 -4.34 32.54
CA TRP A 771 -18.62 -3.09 31.79
C TRP A 771 -17.19 -2.56 31.84
N PHE A 772 -16.92 -1.54 31.02
CA PHE A 772 -15.68 -0.79 31.07
C PHE A 772 -15.95 0.54 31.78
N ASP A 773 -15.25 0.75 32.90
CA ASP A 773 -15.53 1.81 33.88
C ASP A 773 -14.76 3.11 33.52
N PHE A 774 -15.21 3.77 32.48
CA PHE A 774 -14.78 5.10 32.08
C PHE A 774 -15.90 5.89 31.40
N ASP A 775 -15.90 7.20 31.61
CA ASP A 775 -16.83 8.09 30.95
C ASP A 775 -16.36 8.41 29.53
N VAL A 776 -17.27 8.34 28.57
CA VAL A 776 -17.01 8.64 27.18
C VAL A 776 -17.82 9.86 26.76
N ALA A 777 -17.13 10.94 26.41
CA ALA A 777 -17.79 12.11 25.85
C ALA A 777 -18.47 11.77 24.52
N ALA A 778 -19.63 12.36 24.24
CA ALA A 778 -20.40 12.06 23.04
C ALA A 778 -19.60 12.25 21.75
N GLU A 779 -18.73 13.25 21.70
CA GLU A 779 -17.84 13.56 20.58
C GLU A 779 -16.69 12.56 20.41
N ASP A 780 -16.36 11.78 21.44
CA ASP A 780 -15.25 10.81 21.42
C ASP A 780 -15.70 9.39 21.08
N GLN A 781 -17.00 9.11 21.19
CA GLN A 781 -17.57 7.77 21.10
C GLN A 781 -17.18 7.04 19.83
N GLU A 782 -17.25 7.72 18.69
CA GLU A 782 -16.96 7.10 17.38
C GLU A 782 -15.48 6.72 17.26
N ILE A 783 -14.57 7.64 17.56
CA ILE A 783 -13.12 7.39 17.42
C ILE A 783 -12.65 6.34 18.44
N LEU A 784 -13.10 6.45 19.70
CA LEU A 784 -12.76 5.48 20.73
C LEU A 784 -13.26 4.08 20.38
N PHE A 785 -14.48 3.98 19.82
CA PHE A 785 -15.07 2.74 19.35
C PHE A 785 -14.24 2.14 18.20
N GLN A 786 -13.93 2.93 17.16
CA GLN A 786 -13.18 2.46 16.00
C GLN A 786 -11.77 1.98 16.39
N TRP A 787 -11.07 2.73 17.22
CA TRP A 787 -9.72 2.37 17.66
C TRP A 787 -9.71 1.12 18.56
N THR A 788 -10.71 0.99 19.44
CA THR A 788 -10.88 -0.22 20.25
C THR A 788 -11.16 -1.43 19.37
N LYS A 789 -11.97 -1.26 18.33
CA LYS A 789 -12.28 -2.29 17.35
C LYS A 789 -11.04 -2.71 16.57
N GLU A 790 -10.24 -1.77 16.08
CA GLU A 790 -8.97 -2.05 15.38
C GLU A 790 -8.01 -2.90 16.25
N ILE A 791 -7.84 -2.54 17.51
CA ILE A 791 -6.99 -3.31 18.43
C ILE A 791 -7.58 -4.71 18.64
N CYS A 792 -8.88 -4.82 18.85
CA CYS A 792 -9.57 -6.09 19.08
C CYS A 792 -9.40 -7.04 17.88
N GLU A 793 -9.61 -6.56 16.66
CA GLU A 793 -9.46 -7.31 15.41
C GLU A 793 -8.01 -7.79 15.23
N PHE A 794 -7.03 -6.90 15.39
CA PHE A 794 -5.61 -7.27 15.36
C PHE A 794 -5.29 -8.36 16.39
N ARG A 795 -5.75 -8.19 17.65
CA ARG A 795 -5.46 -9.12 18.73
C ARG A 795 -6.06 -10.51 18.50
N LEU A 796 -7.29 -10.57 17.96
CA LEU A 796 -7.94 -11.83 17.59
C LEU A 796 -7.17 -12.52 16.47
N HIS A 797 -6.85 -11.79 15.39
CA HIS A 797 -6.08 -12.32 14.28
C HIS A 797 -4.74 -12.88 14.74
N TRP A 798 -3.93 -12.07 15.40
CA TRP A 798 -2.61 -12.46 15.90
C TRP A 798 -2.64 -13.66 16.87
N ASN A 799 -3.68 -13.79 17.72
CA ASN A 799 -3.82 -14.94 18.62
C ASN A 799 -4.01 -16.25 17.85
N PHE A 800 -4.86 -16.23 16.82
CA PHE A 800 -5.13 -17.42 16.02
C PHE A 800 -3.95 -17.72 15.08
N GLU A 801 -3.38 -16.75 14.41
CA GLU A 801 -2.20 -16.90 13.56
C GLU A 801 -1.05 -17.58 14.33
N ARG A 802 -0.68 -17.06 15.50
CA ARG A 802 0.42 -17.58 16.31
C ARG A 802 0.20 -19.03 16.75
N LYS A 803 -1.03 -19.46 16.96
CA LYS A 803 -1.37 -20.80 17.46
C LYS A 803 -1.66 -21.80 16.35
N SER A 804 -1.81 -21.34 15.14
CA SER A 804 -1.98 -22.16 13.95
C SER A 804 -0.62 -22.55 13.34
N ARG A 805 0.42 -21.77 13.66
CA ARG A 805 1.84 -22.12 13.37
C ARG A 805 2.33 -23.13 14.43
#